data_e4b3f89eb72b61d85a0bca89b628594b
#
_entry.id   e4b3f89eb72b61d85a0bca89b628594b
#
_cell.length_a   1.000
_cell.length_b   1.000
_cell.length_c   1.000
_cell.angle_alpha   90.00
_cell.angle_beta   90.00
_cell.angle_gamma   90.00
#
_symmetry.space_group_name_H-M   'P 1'
#
loop_
_entity.id
_entity.type
_entity.pdbx_description
1 polymer ?
#
loop_
_entity_poly.entity_id
_entity_poly.type
_entity_poly.pdbx_seq_one_letter_code
_entity_poly.pdbx_strand_id
1 'polypeptide(L)'
;MRKILVIASLIAATFNLSAAPVEMTTAEQIAQRFLLTKAVHGRLMTNAPQVKWVHTEPNSSRADFAAYYIVNTDKGFVIVAGDDRAQEVLACGERPLDLNAMPENMKFWLDYYREQMEFLEAHPGLMVEKPALRAGNTVAPMLEATWDQGYPFYSQCPMDGDRRGLTGCATTSLAQVFYKWQYPTQATPVIPGYTTRTRLFELPALPSVVFDWPNILPEYKVGYYNTTQHNAIAQLMRYIGQAEEMDYTNEGSEAWEDDIVRACQMFGYVNAHVTYKSVMNFDTGVETTYINDEDWSALMQDELEAGRPMVFCAYDYNAGYNSYGGHAFNVDGYNAENGMFHINWGWSGQGNGEFALNAFKYSGATYHLGQLVVMGIEPPAPIECYAPVMLPANEDYITLTSFRADWTDETPAENVTSYTLEVNTDDGTEPGVYEKVFSESFPYASDNGSRPLTKIDNYCTNKGWTGSNVYEARGGLRLGGGGNVGTLTTPAVDMTQSGGKMTVVITMKPYQSADSEVPVTLSCGNSVESVVVNAETTYSIVLNCEADAEQKVTITGGDGSNTKRVVITQIDIYSSTIDAAKMVLTLPVEEGDSTARLITDITNKFYTVRDLTEGGTFTYRVKAYYVNGTQSEWSNIETVTLFDNGTPTHDYTLGDVDHDGKVGIGDVSDLVDYLLGNNNEICLICADMDGDGIVGIGDVSDLIDFILN
;
A
#
# COMPACT_ATOMS: atom_id res chain seq x y z
N MET A 1 -46.14 72.07 33.08
CA MET A 1 -45.32 70.96 32.60
C MET A 1 -46.18 69.73 32.45
N ARG A 2 -46.68 69.50 31.25
CA ARG A 2 -47.50 68.35 30.90
C ARG A 2 -46.64 67.20 30.48
N LYS A 3 -46.69 66.08 31.23
CA LYS A 3 -46.05 64.79 30.78
C LYS A 3 -47.01 64.11 29.78
N ILE A 4 -46.49 63.97 28.55
CA ILE A 4 -47.21 63.14 27.54
C ILE A 4 -46.71 61.71 27.74
N LEU A 5 -47.60 60.81 28.07
CA LEU A 5 -47.41 59.39 28.16
C LEU A 5 -47.69 58.83 26.77
N VAL A 6 -46.57 58.37 26.09
CA VAL A 6 -46.72 57.63 24.83
C VAL A 6 -46.86 56.16 25.20
N ILE A 7 -48.05 55.60 25.01
CA ILE A 7 -48.30 54.16 25.09
C ILE A 7 -47.92 53.59 23.74
N ALA A 8 -46.76 52.93 23.66
CA ALA A 8 -46.38 52.11 22.53
C ALA A 8 -47.13 50.76 22.64
N SER A 9 -48.16 50.59 21.83
CA SER A 9 -48.82 49.31 21.66
C SER A 9 -47.91 48.38 20.88
N LEU A 10 -47.27 47.45 21.58
CA LEU A 10 -46.59 46.33 20.94
C LEU A 10 -47.67 45.39 20.41
N ILE A 11 -47.92 45.45 19.11
CA ILE A 11 -48.68 44.41 18.41
C ILE A 11 -47.68 43.25 18.25
N ALA A 12 -47.78 42.27 19.14
CA ALA A 12 -47.15 40.96 18.93
C ALA A 12 -47.92 40.29 17.81
N ALA A 13 -47.39 40.41 16.60
CA ALA A 13 -47.81 39.55 15.52
C ALA A 13 -47.30 38.15 15.89
N THR A 14 -48.19 37.32 16.41
CA THR A 14 -47.99 35.87 16.47
C THR A 14 -47.97 35.40 15.00
N PHE A 15 -46.79 35.31 14.43
CA PHE A 15 -46.61 34.48 13.24
C PHE A 15 -46.94 33.06 13.70
N ASN A 16 -48.14 32.56 13.38
CA ASN A 16 -48.37 31.13 13.30
C ASN A 16 -47.46 30.65 12.17
N LEU A 17 -46.32 30.13 12.53
CA LEU A 17 -45.52 29.30 11.64
C LEU A 17 -46.31 27.99 11.46
N SER A 18 -47.35 28.06 10.61
CA SER A 18 -48.02 26.88 10.09
C SER A 18 -47.07 26.29 9.06
N ALA A 19 -46.74 25.00 9.18
CA ALA A 19 -46.04 24.23 8.13
C ALA A 19 -46.66 24.57 6.77
N ALA A 20 -45.88 25.04 5.83
CA ALA A 20 -46.30 25.30 4.48
C ALA A 20 -45.63 24.35 3.49
N PRO A 21 -46.41 23.66 2.66
CA PRO A 21 -45.86 22.88 1.57
C PRO A 21 -45.12 23.81 0.61
N VAL A 22 -43.97 23.34 0.15
CA VAL A 22 -43.19 24.03 -0.88
C VAL A 22 -43.80 23.73 -2.24
N GLU A 23 -44.18 24.79 -2.98
CA GLU A 23 -44.73 24.65 -4.32
C GLU A 23 -43.60 24.41 -5.35
N MET A 24 -43.89 23.69 -6.43
CA MET A 24 -42.93 23.38 -7.51
C MET A 24 -42.17 24.61 -8.06
N THR A 25 -42.90 25.70 -8.27
CA THR A 25 -42.29 26.96 -8.73
C THR A 25 -41.35 27.60 -7.74
N THR A 26 -41.63 27.41 -6.45
CA THR A 26 -40.75 27.84 -5.36
C THR A 26 -39.49 26.93 -5.30
N ALA A 27 -39.64 25.62 -5.47
CA ALA A 27 -38.54 24.70 -5.56
C ALA A 27 -37.58 25.00 -6.72
N GLU A 28 -38.12 25.36 -7.89
CA GLU A 28 -37.30 25.82 -9.02
C GLU A 28 -36.46 27.08 -8.66
N GLN A 29 -37.09 28.06 -8.01
CA GLN A 29 -36.42 29.29 -7.59
C GLN A 29 -35.33 29.01 -6.52
N ILE A 30 -35.61 28.14 -5.58
CA ILE A 30 -34.65 27.69 -4.58
C ILE A 30 -33.43 27.06 -5.26
N ALA A 31 -33.65 26.10 -6.17
CA ALA A 31 -32.60 25.41 -6.89
C ALA A 31 -31.73 26.36 -7.71
N GLN A 32 -32.35 27.28 -8.43
CA GLN A 32 -31.63 28.28 -9.23
C GLN A 32 -30.81 29.22 -8.36
N ARG A 33 -31.39 29.72 -7.25
CA ARG A 33 -30.71 30.59 -6.29
C ARG A 33 -29.51 29.85 -5.67
N PHE A 34 -29.70 28.61 -5.23
CA PHE A 34 -28.67 27.80 -4.63
C PHE A 34 -27.49 27.58 -5.58
N LEU A 35 -27.75 27.18 -6.83
CA LEU A 35 -26.71 26.95 -7.83
C LEU A 35 -25.96 28.24 -8.21
N LEU A 36 -26.61 29.42 -8.16
CA LEU A 36 -25.95 30.70 -8.40
C LEU A 36 -24.97 31.07 -7.28
N THR A 37 -25.23 30.66 -6.05
CA THR A 37 -24.32 30.92 -4.91
C THR A 37 -23.22 29.89 -4.82
N LYS A 38 -23.40 28.68 -5.36
CA LYS A 38 -22.41 27.62 -5.34
C LYS A 38 -21.29 27.93 -6.35
N ALA A 39 -20.05 27.94 -5.87
CA ALA A 39 -18.90 28.03 -6.75
C ALA A 39 -18.66 26.65 -7.41
N VAL A 40 -18.65 26.59 -8.73
CA VAL A 40 -18.26 25.40 -9.48
C VAL A 40 -16.79 25.55 -9.88
N HIS A 41 -15.95 24.61 -9.46
CA HIS A 41 -14.50 24.66 -9.71
C HIS A 41 -13.86 26.01 -9.26
N GLY A 42 -14.31 26.56 -8.12
CA GLY A 42 -13.82 27.82 -7.58
C GLY A 42 -14.27 29.09 -8.31
N ARG A 43 -15.28 28.99 -9.18
CA ARG A 43 -15.87 30.14 -9.88
C ARG A 43 -17.38 30.17 -9.67
N LEU A 44 -17.88 31.34 -9.24
CA LEU A 44 -19.31 31.58 -9.18
C LEU A 44 -19.92 31.57 -10.58
N MET A 45 -21.13 31.03 -10.71
CA MET A 45 -21.88 31.07 -11.96
C MET A 45 -22.32 32.49 -12.28
N THR A 46 -22.10 32.93 -13.51
CA THR A 46 -22.51 34.28 -13.97
C THR A 46 -23.93 34.31 -14.48
N ASN A 47 -24.49 33.17 -14.88
CA ASN A 47 -25.85 33.05 -15.41
C ASN A 47 -26.63 32.00 -14.63
N ALA A 48 -27.93 32.24 -14.42
CA ALA A 48 -28.81 31.26 -13.78
C ALA A 48 -28.84 29.95 -14.60
N PRO A 49 -28.70 28.79 -13.95
CA PRO A 49 -28.81 27.49 -14.59
C PRO A 49 -30.19 27.33 -15.24
N GLN A 50 -30.23 26.72 -16.43
CA GLN A 50 -31.49 26.46 -17.11
C GLN A 50 -32.10 25.16 -16.57
N VAL A 51 -33.30 25.28 -15.99
CA VAL A 51 -34.09 24.11 -15.58
C VAL A 51 -34.47 23.33 -16.84
N LYS A 52 -34.19 22.03 -16.85
CA LYS A 52 -34.53 21.11 -17.94
C LYS A 52 -35.83 20.38 -17.67
N TRP A 53 -35.98 19.92 -16.44
CA TRP A 53 -37.20 19.28 -15.94
C TRP A 53 -37.20 19.28 -14.42
N VAL A 54 -38.41 19.13 -13.85
CA VAL A 54 -38.59 18.92 -12.41
C VAL A 54 -39.38 17.63 -12.23
N HIS A 55 -38.85 16.76 -11.36
CA HIS A 55 -39.57 15.61 -10.85
C HIS A 55 -40.15 15.95 -9.49
N THR A 56 -41.41 15.63 -9.31
CA THR A 56 -42.10 15.75 -8.01
C THR A 56 -42.23 14.37 -7.41
N GLU A 57 -41.59 14.13 -6.28
CA GLU A 57 -41.80 12.91 -5.51
C GLU A 57 -43.04 13.08 -4.65
N PRO A 58 -44.10 12.29 -4.83
CA PRO A 58 -45.31 12.43 -4.05
C PRO A 58 -45.09 11.97 -2.63
N ASN A 59 -45.80 12.64 -1.68
CA ASN A 59 -45.92 12.13 -0.33
C ASN A 59 -46.93 10.95 -0.33
N SER A 60 -46.56 9.82 0.29
CA SER A 60 -47.37 8.59 0.28
C SER A 60 -48.71 8.76 1.03
N SER A 61 -48.77 9.67 2.01
CA SER A 61 -49.94 9.93 2.82
C SER A 61 -50.88 10.94 2.16
N ARG A 62 -50.35 11.88 1.34
CA ARG A 62 -51.12 12.94 0.69
C ARG A 62 -50.53 13.25 -0.69
N ALA A 63 -51.18 12.76 -1.71
CA ALA A 63 -50.74 12.92 -3.12
C ALA A 63 -50.72 14.38 -3.64
N ASP A 64 -51.39 15.31 -2.91
CA ASP A 64 -51.35 16.76 -3.20
C ASP A 64 -50.11 17.48 -2.61
N PHE A 65 -49.27 16.76 -1.83
CA PHE A 65 -48.03 17.26 -1.26
C PHE A 65 -46.84 16.54 -1.89
N ALA A 66 -45.80 17.28 -2.19
CA ALA A 66 -44.52 16.69 -2.56
C ALA A 66 -43.72 16.34 -1.31
N ALA A 67 -43.07 15.20 -1.29
CA ALA A 67 -42.03 14.91 -0.31
C ALA A 67 -40.77 15.74 -0.63
N TYR A 68 -40.37 15.74 -1.87
CA TYR A 68 -39.29 16.60 -2.38
C TYR A 68 -39.42 16.83 -3.89
N TYR A 69 -38.62 17.76 -4.41
CA TYR A 69 -38.51 18.04 -5.83
C TYR A 69 -37.09 17.79 -6.30
N ILE A 70 -36.89 17.06 -7.40
CA ILE A 70 -35.62 16.97 -8.13
C ILE A 70 -35.65 17.97 -9.26
N VAL A 71 -34.92 19.06 -9.12
CA VAL A 71 -34.78 20.10 -10.13
C VAL A 71 -33.52 19.83 -10.93
N ASN A 72 -33.66 19.34 -12.15
CA ASN A 72 -32.55 19.03 -13.04
C ASN A 72 -32.26 20.20 -13.96
N THR A 73 -30.99 20.57 -14.07
CA THR A 73 -30.55 21.73 -14.85
C THR A 73 -29.50 21.33 -15.91
N ASP A 74 -29.04 22.28 -16.70
CA ASP A 74 -27.92 22.09 -17.62
C ASP A 74 -26.56 22.03 -16.89
N LYS A 75 -26.52 22.25 -15.57
CA LYS A 75 -25.31 22.31 -14.75
C LYS A 75 -25.27 21.30 -13.60
N GLY A 76 -26.29 20.47 -13.48
CA GLY A 76 -26.42 19.51 -12.41
C GLY A 76 -27.85 19.40 -11.91
N PHE A 77 -28.01 18.80 -10.74
CA PHE A 77 -29.33 18.67 -10.09
C PHE A 77 -29.33 19.28 -8.68
N VAL A 78 -30.51 19.65 -8.21
CA VAL A 78 -30.77 20.04 -6.83
C VAL A 78 -32.02 19.34 -6.36
N ILE A 79 -31.98 18.78 -5.13
CA ILE A 79 -33.13 18.20 -4.46
C ILE A 79 -33.60 19.17 -3.38
N VAL A 80 -34.85 19.61 -3.50
CA VAL A 80 -35.47 20.61 -2.64
C VAL A 80 -36.54 19.94 -1.79
N ALA A 81 -36.53 20.18 -0.48
CA ALA A 81 -37.55 19.67 0.43
C ALA A 81 -38.97 20.14 0.09
N GLY A 82 -39.97 19.29 0.30
CA GLY A 82 -41.36 19.61 0.08
C GLY A 82 -42.05 20.33 1.27
N ASP A 83 -41.35 20.45 2.39
CA ASP A 83 -41.83 21.12 3.62
C ASP A 83 -40.85 22.21 4.06
N ASP A 84 -41.32 23.42 4.33
CA ASP A 84 -40.49 24.59 4.65
C ASP A 84 -39.81 24.52 6.05
N ARG A 85 -40.21 23.59 6.88
CA ARG A 85 -39.59 23.31 8.18
C ARG A 85 -38.27 22.56 8.04
N ALA A 86 -38.12 21.79 6.95
CA ALA A 86 -36.89 21.04 6.66
C ALA A 86 -35.78 21.95 6.13
N GLN A 87 -34.60 21.38 5.99
CA GLN A 87 -33.49 22.00 5.24
C GLN A 87 -33.95 22.23 3.79
N GLU A 88 -33.81 23.45 3.31
CA GLU A 88 -34.36 23.87 2.00
C GLU A 88 -33.80 23.04 0.84
N VAL A 89 -32.49 22.78 0.85
CA VAL A 89 -31.80 21.92 -0.14
C VAL A 89 -31.31 20.67 0.57
N LEU A 90 -31.81 19.52 0.14
CA LEU A 90 -31.45 18.20 0.68
C LEU A 90 -30.24 17.60 0.01
N ALA A 91 -30.06 17.86 -1.30
CA ALA A 91 -28.91 17.38 -2.06
C ALA A 91 -28.66 18.22 -3.32
N CYS A 92 -27.44 18.14 -3.84
CA CYS A 92 -27.08 18.68 -5.13
C CYS A 92 -25.90 17.93 -5.76
N GLY A 93 -25.85 17.90 -7.08
CA GLY A 93 -24.72 17.31 -7.84
C GLY A 93 -24.37 18.13 -9.06
N GLU A 94 -23.13 18.04 -9.52
CA GLU A 94 -22.60 18.83 -10.62
C GLU A 94 -22.93 18.27 -12.01
N ARG A 95 -23.52 17.07 -12.07
CA ARG A 95 -23.97 16.44 -13.31
C ARG A 95 -25.50 16.32 -13.31
N PRO A 96 -26.16 16.51 -14.46
CA PRO A 96 -27.58 16.21 -14.54
C PRO A 96 -27.90 14.78 -14.12
N LEU A 97 -28.97 14.58 -13.38
CA LEU A 97 -29.41 13.27 -12.92
C LEU A 97 -30.28 12.59 -13.97
N ASP A 98 -30.00 11.33 -14.27
CA ASP A 98 -30.89 10.48 -15.08
C ASP A 98 -31.70 9.59 -14.12
N LEU A 99 -33.01 9.84 -14.04
CA LEU A 99 -33.91 9.07 -13.16
C LEU A 99 -33.97 7.58 -13.52
N ASN A 100 -33.72 7.22 -14.81
CA ASN A 100 -33.73 5.82 -15.23
C ASN A 100 -32.43 5.08 -14.90
N ALA A 101 -31.36 5.85 -14.64
CA ALA A 101 -30.04 5.31 -14.27
C ALA A 101 -29.64 5.71 -12.84
N MET A 102 -30.62 6.09 -12.02
CA MET A 102 -30.38 6.47 -10.62
C MET A 102 -29.87 5.26 -9.83
N PRO A 103 -28.74 5.41 -9.10
CA PRO A 103 -28.21 4.37 -8.21
C PRO A 103 -29.23 3.84 -7.21
N GLU A 104 -29.25 2.52 -6.96
CA GLU A 104 -30.20 1.94 -5.99
C GLU A 104 -29.94 2.45 -4.57
N ASN A 105 -28.68 2.62 -4.18
CA ASN A 105 -28.31 3.21 -2.91
C ASN A 105 -28.70 4.69 -2.80
N MET A 106 -28.70 5.45 -3.89
CA MET A 106 -29.24 6.81 -3.91
C MET A 106 -30.76 6.82 -3.78
N LYS A 107 -31.49 5.93 -4.47
CA LYS A 107 -32.95 5.79 -4.31
C LYS A 107 -33.31 5.51 -2.86
N PHE A 108 -32.61 4.57 -2.24
CA PHE A 108 -32.74 4.24 -0.84
C PHE A 108 -32.54 5.48 0.07
N TRP A 109 -31.54 6.32 -0.19
CA TRP A 109 -31.31 7.56 0.54
C TRP A 109 -32.41 8.60 0.31
N LEU A 110 -32.97 8.67 -0.89
CA LEU A 110 -34.10 9.54 -1.22
C LEU A 110 -35.40 9.07 -0.59
N ASP A 111 -35.61 7.77 -0.45
CA ASP A 111 -36.74 7.19 0.32
C ASP A 111 -36.67 7.62 1.79
N TYR A 112 -35.46 7.66 2.38
CA TYR A 112 -35.26 8.19 3.72
C TYR A 112 -35.66 9.67 3.84
N TYR A 113 -35.37 10.51 2.84
CA TYR A 113 -35.88 11.89 2.83
C TYR A 113 -37.41 11.94 2.71
N ARG A 114 -38.00 11.07 1.91
CA ARG A 114 -39.46 10.98 1.81
C ARG A 114 -40.09 10.65 3.13
N GLU A 115 -39.60 9.68 3.85
CA GLU A 115 -40.10 9.31 5.20
C GLU A 115 -40.02 10.47 6.19
N GLN A 116 -38.95 11.25 6.15
CA GLN A 116 -38.81 12.45 6.98
C GLN A 116 -39.87 13.51 6.63
N MET A 117 -40.15 13.73 5.35
CA MET A 117 -41.21 14.66 4.94
C MET A 117 -42.59 14.17 5.31
N GLU A 118 -42.86 12.86 5.18
CA GLU A 118 -44.12 12.23 5.62
C GLU A 118 -44.32 12.35 7.14
N PHE A 119 -43.25 12.20 7.90
CA PHE A 119 -43.30 12.45 9.36
C PHE A 119 -43.67 13.90 9.69
N LEU A 120 -43.06 14.87 9.02
CA LEU A 120 -43.40 16.30 9.22
C LEU A 120 -44.85 16.60 8.86
N GLU A 121 -45.36 16.05 7.79
CA GLU A 121 -46.72 16.22 7.34
C GLU A 121 -47.73 15.61 8.33
N ALA A 122 -47.41 14.41 8.85
CA ALA A 122 -48.25 13.77 9.91
C ALA A 122 -48.26 14.56 11.23
N HIS A 123 -47.32 15.49 11.42
CA HIS A 123 -47.18 16.31 12.63
C HIS A 123 -47.15 17.81 12.31
N PRO A 124 -48.24 18.41 11.78
CA PRO A 124 -48.25 19.79 11.28
C PRO A 124 -47.96 20.87 12.33
N GLY A 125 -48.14 20.57 13.60
CA GLY A 125 -47.81 21.49 14.70
C GLY A 125 -46.43 21.30 15.32
N LEU A 126 -45.64 20.39 14.75
CA LEU A 126 -44.29 20.07 15.26
C LEU A 126 -43.30 21.17 14.87
N MET A 127 -42.60 21.70 15.88
CA MET A 127 -41.44 22.57 15.66
C MET A 127 -40.19 21.71 15.57
N VAL A 128 -39.45 21.84 14.48
CA VAL A 128 -38.17 21.16 14.26
C VAL A 128 -37.06 22.18 14.07
N GLU A 129 -35.85 21.77 14.35
CA GLU A 129 -34.66 22.57 14.10
C GLU A 129 -33.99 22.11 12.77
N LYS A 130 -33.45 23.05 12.03
CA LYS A 130 -32.58 22.71 10.89
C LYS A 130 -31.27 22.15 11.43
N PRO A 131 -30.62 21.23 10.73
CA PRO A 131 -29.28 20.75 11.11
C PRO A 131 -28.34 21.92 11.36
N ALA A 132 -27.66 21.91 12.51
CA ALA A 132 -26.73 22.96 12.85
C ALA A 132 -25.46 22.82 11.98
N LEU A 133 -24.98 23.96 11.44
CA LEU A 133 -23.69 23.99 10.79
C LEU A 133 -22.59 23.95 11.86
N ARG A 134 -21.71 22.98 11.76
CA ARG A 134 -20.52 22.95 12.62
C ARG A 134 -19.43 23.84 12.00
N ALA A 135 -18.78 24.64 12.83
CA ALA A 135 -17.59 25.37 12.40
C ALA A 135 -16.46 24.37 12.08
N GLY A 136 -15.94 24.45 10.89
CA GLY A 136 -14.88 23.56 10.39
C GLY A 136 -14.47 23.98 8.99
N ASN A 137 -13.58 23.21 8.38
CA ASN A 137 -13.14 23.46 7.02
C ASN A 137 -14.00 22.70 6.01
N THR A 138 -14.22 23.30 4.86
CA THR A 138 -14.74 22.54 3.72
C THR A 138 -13.67 21.56 3.24
N VAL A 139 -14.02 20.29 3.13
CA VAL A 139 -13.18 19.21 2.62
C VAL A 139 -13.69 18.86 1.23
N ALA A 140 -12.87 19.12 0.22
CA ALA A 140 -13.20 18.74 -1.15
C ALA A 140 -13.31 17.21 -1.31
N PRO A 141 -14.10 16.71 -2.27
CA PRO A 141 -14.15 15.28 -2.56
C PRO A 141 -12.77 14.69 -2.78
N MET A 142 -12.46 13.59 -2.11
CA MET A 142 -11.14 12.96 -2.10
C MET A 142 -11.02 11.80 -3.08
N LEU A 143 -12.14 11.23 -3.54
CA LEU A 143 -12.15 10.05 -4.40
C LEU A 143 -12.32 10.48 -5.86
N GLU A 144 -11.29 10.23 -6.67
CA GLU A 144 -11.33 10.46 -8.12
C GLU A 144 -12.06 9.34 -8.87
N ALA A 145 -12.11 8.14 -8.28
CA ALA A 145 -12.68 6.96 -8.90
C ALA A 145 -14.21 7.07 -9.05
N THR A 146 -14.70 6.83 -10.28
CA THR A 146 -16.13 6.78 -10.61
C THR A 146 -16.52 5.39 -11.10
N TRP A 147 -16.22 4.37 -10.30
CA TRP A 147 -16.44 2.95 -10.66
C TRP A 147 -17.87 2.49 -10.38
N ASP A 148 -18.20 1.31 -10.90
CA ASP A 148 -19.47 0.60 -10.62
C ASP A 148 -19.24 -0.89 -10.39
N GLN A 149 -20.32 -1.67 -10.30
CA GLN A 149 -20.26 -3.09 -9.97
C GLN A 149 -20.24 -4.02 -11.18
N GLY A 150 -20.40 -3.46 -12.38
CA GLY A 150 -20.54 -4.19 -13.62
C GLY A 150 -19.22 -4.43 -14.35
N TYR A 151 -19.29 -4.53 -15.70
CA TYR A 151 -18.10 -4.63 -16.55
C TYR A 151 -17.37 -3.28 -16.66
N PRO A 152 -16.03 -3.22 -16.52
CA PRO A 152 -15.05 -4.33 -16.46
C PRO A 152 -14.78 -4.87 -15.06
N PHE A 153 -15.29 -4.25 -14.00
CA PHE A 153 -14.95 -4.46 -12.60
C PHE A 153 -15.17 -5.90 -12.15
N TYR A 154 -16.28 -6.51 -12.53
CA TYR A 154 -16.63 -7.88 -12.15
C TYR A 154 -15.91 -8.99 -12.95
N SER A 155 -15.02 -8.64 -13.90
CA SER A 155 -14.51 -9.61 -14.89
C SER A 155 -13.79 -10.82 -14.31
N GLN A 156 -13.30 -10.75 -13.07
CA GLN A 156 -12.71 -11.85 -12.33
C GLN A 156 -13.62 -12.41 -11.22
N CYS A 157 -14.83 -11.88 -11.04
CA CYS A 157 -15.81 -12.44 -10.11
C CYS A 157 -16.30 -13.83 -10.59
N PRO A 158 -16.78 -14.70 -9.70
CA PRO A 158 -17.28 -16.03 -10.07
C PRO A 158 -18.50 -15.96 -10.99
N MET A 159 -18.72 -17.03 -11.75
CA MET A 159 -19.91 -17.16 -12.59
C MET A 159 -21.10 -17.60 -11.75
N ASP A 160 -22.25 -16.94 -11.90
CA ASP A 160 -23.54 -17.32 -11.37
C ASP A 160 -24.48 -17.66 -12.54
N GLY A 161 -24.53 -18.92 -12.88
CA GLY A 161 -25.20 -19.38 -14.09
C GLY A 161 -24.45 -18.94 -15.35
N ASP A 162 -25.12 -18.21 -16.22
CA ASP A 162 -24.60 -17.70 -17.49
C ASP A 162 -24.04 -16.24 -17.37
N ARG A 163 -24.14 -15.64 -16.19
CA ARG A 163 -23.64 -14.30 -15.89
C ARG A 163 -22.58 -14.33 -14.82
N ARG A 164 -21.80 -13.26 -14.74
CA ARG A 164 -20.89 -13.07 -13.61
C ARG A 164 -21.62 -12.48 -12.43
N GLY A 165 -21.23 -12.87 -11.22
CA GLY A 165 -21.58 -12.16 -10.01
C GLY A 165 -21.07 -10.71 -10.06
N LEU A 166 -21.84 -9.77 -9.54
CA LEU A 166 -21.43 -8.37 -9.40
C LEU A 166 -20.32 -8.24 -8.35
N THR A 167 -19.55 -7.16 -8.40
CA THR A 167 -18.52 -6.91 -7.37
C THR A 167 -19.13 -6.70 -5.99
N GLY A 168 -20.36 -6.17 -5.90
CA GLY A 168 -20.99 -5.72 -4.68
C GLY A 168 -20.65 -4.25 -4.34
N CYS A 169 -21.59 -3.57 -3.67
CA CYS A 169 -21.40 -2.16 -3.29
C CYS A 169 -20.27 -1.97 -2.26
N ALA A 170 -20.10 -2.93 -1.34
CA ALA A 170 -19.03 -2.93 -0.34
C ALA A 170 -17.65 -2.95 -1.03
N THR A 171 -17.39 -3.97 -1.86
CA THR A 171 -16.12 -4.07 -2.61
C THR A 171 -15.87 -2.85 -3.48
N THR A 172 -16.90 -2.34 -4.20
CA THR A 172 -16.74 -1.17 -5.06
C THR A 172 -16.35 0.06 -4.26
N SER A 173 -17.00 0.29 -3.12
CA SER A 173 -16.71 1.42 -2.23
C SER A 173 -15.30 1.30 -1.62
N LEU A 174 -14.95 0.14 -1.08
CA LEU A 174 -13.65 -0.08 -0.46
C LEU A 174 -12.51 0.02 -1.50
N ALA A 175 -12.71 -0.51 -2.70
CA ALA A 175 -11.73 -0.42 -3.80
C ALA A 175 -11.43 1.03 -4.20
N GLN A 176 -12.44 1.92 -4.21
CA GLN A 176 -12.24 3.34 -4.47
C GLN A 176 -11.38 4.01 -3.39
N VAL A 177 -11.56 3.63 -2.12
CA VAL A 177 -10.72 4.10 -1.01
C VAL A 177 -9.29 3.59 -1.16
N PHE A 178 -9.10 2.31 -1.50
CA PHE A 178 -7.78 1.74 -1.76
C PHE A 178 -7.07 2.44 -2.92
N TYR A 179 -7.81 2.78 -3.97
CA TYR A 179 -7.26 3.51 -5.12
C TYR A 179 -6.77 4.92 -4.74
N LYS A 180 -7.45 5.63 -3.86
CA LYS A 180 -6.99 6.92 -3.32
C LYS A 180 -5.60 6.79 -2.68
N TRP A 181 -5.40 5.73 -1.91
CA TRP A 181 -4.15 5.50 -1.19
C TRP A 181 -3.09 4.79 -2.04
N GLN A 182 -3.47 4.10 -3.12
CA GLN A 182 -2.62 3.20 -3.91
C GLN A 182 -1.82 2.24 -3.00
N TYR A 183 -2.50 1.66 -2.02
CA TYR A 183 -1.94 0.78 -1.01
C TYR A 183 -2.74 -0.52 -0.92
N PRO A 184 -2.08 -1.71 -0.68
CA PRO A 184 -0.66 -1.91 -0.39
C PRO A 184 0.23 -1.73 -1.62
N THR A 185 1.47 -1.25 -1.40
CA THR A 185 2.50 -1.13 -2.43
C THR A 185 3.36 -2.38 -2.55
N GLN A 186 3.34 -3.22 -1.53
CA GLN A 186 4.01 -4.51 -1.47
C GLN A 186 3.05 -5.64 -1.89
N ALA A 187 3.59 -6.85 -1.98
CA ALA A 187 2.79 -8.03 -2.27
C ALA A 187 1.73 -8.25 -1.18
N THR A 188 0.48 -8.52 -1.60
CA THR A 188 -0.61 -8.86 -0.69
C THR A 188 -0.30 -10.17 0.06
N PRO A 189 -0.91 -10.44 1.21
CA PRO A 189 -0.93 -11.80 1.73
C PRO A 189 -1.68 -12.74 0.75
N VAL A 190 -1.55 -14.04 0.96
CA VAL A 190 -2.44 -15.03 0.35
C VAL A 190 -3.85 -14.78 0.91
N ILE A 191 -4.83 -14.55 0.03
CA ILE A 191 -6.22 -14.36 0.47
C ILE A 191 -6.86 -15.74 0.61
N PRO A 192 -7.38 -16.11 1.79
CA PRO A 192 -7.97 -17.42 2.02
C PRO A 192 -9.10 -17.75 1.05
N GLY A 193 -9.26 -19.04 0.76
CA GLY A 193 -10.45 -19.55 0.06
C GLY A 193 -11.63 -19.62 1.03
N TYR A 194 -12.84 -19.52 0.51
CA TYR A 194 -14.08 -19.64 1.27
C TYR A 194 -15.22 -20.18 0.40
N THR A 195 -16.36 -20.47 1.03
CA THR A 195 -17.59 -20.87 0.33
C THR A 195 -18.64 -19.77 0.50
N THR A 196 -19.21 -19.28 -0.60
CA THR A 196 -20.26 -18.24 -0.56
C THR A 196 -21.53 -18.74 0.12
N ARG A 197 -22.32 -17.83 0.71
CA ARG A 197 -23.47 -18.18 1.55
C ARG A 197 -24.68 -18.64 0.73
N THR A 198 -25.05 -17.89 -0.31
CA THR A 198 -26.29 -18.11 -1.07
C THR A 198 -26.12 -19.13 -2.19
N ARG A 199 -25.07 -19.01 -3.00
CA ARG A 199 -24.81 -19.87 -4.15
C ARG A 199 -23.90 -21.05 -3.86
N LEU A 200 -23.27 -21.08 -2.68
CA LEU A 200 -22.33 -22.11 -2.22
C LEU A 200 -21.15 -22.32 -3.19
N PHE A 201 -20.66 -21.24 -3.80
CA PHE A 201 -19.47 -21.31 -4.64
C PHE A 201 -18.24 -21.58 -3.76
N GLU A 202 -17.51 -22.65 -4.07
CA GLU A 202 -16.21 -22.93 -3.47
C GLU A 202 -15.15 -22.11 -4.19
N LEU A 203 -14.65 -21.07 -3.56
CA LEU A 203 -13.65 -20.17 -4.09
C LEU A 203 -12.28 -20.52 -3.51
N PRO A 204 -11.29 -20.91 -4.36
CA PRO A 204 -9.96 -21.24 -3.89
C PRO A 204 -9.24 -20.01 -3.35
N ALA A 205 -8.21 -20.22 -2.53
CA ALA A 205 -7.33 -19.16 -2.09
C ALA A 205 -6.69 -18.43 -3.27
N LEU A 206 -6.53 -17.13 -3.17
CA LEU A 206 -5.83 -16.30 -4.14
C LEU A 206 -4.36 -16.13 -3.73
N PRO A 207 -3.41 -16.31 -4.67
CA PRO A 207 -1.99 -16.15 -4.37
C PRO A 207 -1.66 -14.69 -4.03
N SER A 208 -0.53 -14.48 -3.37
CA SER A 208 0.04 -13.15 -3.15
C SER A 208 0.34 -12.47 -4.50
N VAL A 209 -0.01 -11.18 -4.61
CA VAL A 209 0.22 -10.34 -5.81
C VAL A 209 0.57 -8.92 -5.41
N VAL A 210 1.25 -8.21 -6.29
CA VAL A 210 1.41 -6.75 -6.21
C VAL A 210 0.34 -6.12 -7.10
N PHE A 211 -0.44 -5.18 -6.57
CA PHE A 211 -1.43 -4.47 -7.37
C PHE A 211 -0.76 -3.52 -8.36
N ASP A 212 -1.22 -3.55 -9.60
CA ASP A 212 -0.69 -2.71 -10.69
C ASP A 212 -1.36 -1.32 -10.68
N TRP A 213 -1.10 -0.54 -9.61
CA TRP A 213 -1.68 0.79 -9.41
C TRP A 213 -1.53 1.74 -10.61
N PRO A 214 -0.38 1.79 -11.31
CA PRO A 214 -0.21 2.66 -12.49
C PRO A 214 -1.16 2.33 -13.66
N ASN A 215 -1.68 1.11 -13.72
CA ASN A 215 -2.61 0.67 -14.76
C ASN A 215 -4.08 0.68 -14.30
N ILE A 216 -4.37 1.11 -13.08
CA ILE A 216 -5.74 1.32 -12.63
C ILE A 216 -6.16 2.75 -12.95
N LEU A 217 -7.33 2.90 -13.60
CA LEU A 217 -7.84 4.20 -14.06
C LEU A 217 -8.96 4.72 -13.14
N PRO A 218 -9.10 6.03 -12.96
CA PRO A 218 -10.20 6.61 -12.19
C PRO A 218 -11.57 6.42 -12.85
N GLU A 219 -11.62 6.24 -14.18
CA GLU A 219 -12.84 6.04 -14.94
C GLU A 219 -12.65 4.99 -16.05
N TYR A 220 -13.64 4.12 -16.24
CA TYR A 220 -13.62 3.08 -17.26
C TYR A 220 -14.75 3.26 -18.28
N LYS A 221 -14.41 3.84 -19.44
CA LYS A 221 -15.33 3.94 -20.58
C LYS A 221 -14.96 2.90 -21.62
N VAL A 222 -15.93 2.15 -22.10
CA VAL A 222 -15.71 1.14 -23.15
C VAL A 222 -14.98 1.75 -24.34
N GLY A 223 -13.87 1.13 -24.73
CA GLY A 223 -13.00 1.59 -25.83
C GLY A 223 -11.91 2.60 -25.43
N TYR A 224 -11.81 3.00 -24.16
CA TYR A 224 -10.80 3.95 -23.67
C TYR A 224 -9.79 3.34 -22.71
N TYR A 225 -9.81 2.02 -22.50
CA TYR A 225 -8.82 1.28 -21.71
C TYR A 225 -8.37 0.01 -22.44
N ASN A 226 -7.15 -0.43 -22.15
CA ASN A 226 -6.55 -1.62 -22.73
C ASN A 226 -6.72 -2.85 -21.83
N THR A 227 -6.23 -4.02 -22.29
CA THR A 227 -6.35 -5.27 -21.55
C THR A 227 -5.61 -5.26 -20.21
N THR A 228 -4.44 -4.59 -20.12
CA THR A 228 -3.68 -4.47 -18.86
C THR A 228 -4.49 -3.71 -17.82
N GLN A 229 -5.04 -2.55 -18.20
CA GLN A 229 -5.88 -1.72 -17.34
C GLN A 229 -7.16 -2.42 -16.91
N HIS A 230 -7.79 -3.18 -17.85
CA HIS A 230 -8.93 -4.04 -17.54
C HIS A 230 -8.58 -5.09 -16.48
N ASN A 231 -7.45 -5.80 -16.68
CA ASN A 231 -7.06 -6.86 -15.76
C ASN A 231 -6.65 -6.31 -14.39
N ALA A 232 -6.00 -5.15 -14.33
CA ALA A 232 -5.59 -4.52 -13.09
C ALA A 232 -6.78 -4.19 -12.18
N ILE A 233 -7.82 -3.54 -12.73
CA ILE A 233 -9.02 -3.21 -11.95
C ILE A 233 -9.81 -4.46 -11.56
N ALA A 234 -9.97 -5.42 -12.47
CA ALA A 234 -10.69 -6.66 -12.19
C ALA A 234 -9.98 -7.50 -11.11
N GLN A 235 -8.64 -7.48 -11.08
CA GLN A 235 -7.84 -8.12 -10.04
C GLN A 235 -8.05 -7.44 -8.69
N LEU A 236 -7.96 -6.11 -8.61
CA LEU A 236 -8.22 -5.37 -7.38
C LEU A 236 -9.59 -5.73 -6.79
N MET A 237 -10.65 -5.63 -7.61
CA MET A 237 -12.02 -5.97 -7.20
C MET A 237 -12.15 -7.42 -6.72
N ARG A 238 -11.50 -8.36 -7.43
CA ARG A 238 -11.55 -9.79 -7.08
C ARG A 238 -10.87 -10.06 -5.73
N TYR A 239 -9.74 -9.42 -5.47
CA TYR A 239 -8.97 -9.62 -4.24
C TYR A 239 -9.66 -9.02 -3.03
N ILE A 240 -10.20 -7.80 -3.15
CA ILE A 240 -10.97 -7.15 -2.08
C ILE A 240 -12.23 -7.97 -1.78
N GLY A 241 -13.03 -8.31 -2.81
CA GLY A 241 -14.24 -9.09 -2.59
C GLY A 241 -13.98 -10.49 -2.00
N GLN A 242 -12.84 -11.12 -2.30
CA GLN A 242 -12.45 -12.37 -1.63
C GLN A 242 -12.08 -12.14 -0.16
N ALA A 243 -11.37 -11.05 0.15
CA ALA A 243 -11.02 -10.71 1.52
C ALA A 243 -12.25 -10.35 2.37
N GLU A 244 -13.29 -9.78 1.75
CA GLU A 244 -14.61 -9.54 2.34
C GLU A 244 -15.46 -10.81 2.47
N GLU A 245 -15.04 -11.96 1.92
CA GLU A 245 -15.89 -13.15 1.76
C GLU A 245 -17.25 -12.85 1.09
N MET A 246 -17.18 -12.04 0.02
CA MET A 246 -18.34 -11.54 -0.71
C MET A 246 -19.29 -12.67 -1.12
N ASP A 247 -20.58 -12.54 -0.80
CA ASP A 247 -21.62 -13.48 -1.26
C ASP A 247 -22.06 -13.12 -2.68
N TYR A 248 -21.29 -13.62 -3.65
CA TYR A 248 -21.46 -13.28 -5.07
C TYR A 248 -22.73 -13.82 -5.67
N THR A 249 -23.55 -12.93 -6.23
CA THR A 249 -24.68 -13.26 -7.12
C THR A 249 -24.74 -12.31 -8.32
N ASN A 250 -25.44 -12.72 -9.38
CA ASN A 250 -25.60 -11.88 -10.58
C ASN A 250 -26.72 -10.83 -10.45
N GLU A 251 -27.44 -10.82 -9.34
CA GLU A 251 -28.54 -9.89 -9.04
C GLU A 251 -28.11 -8.81 -8.02
N GLY A 252 -27.20 -9.16 -7.12
CA GLY A 252 -26.63 -8.27 -6.10
C GLY A 252 -25.73 -9.08 -5.18
N SER A 253 -24.47 -8.65 -5.00
CA SER A 253 -23.50 -9.31 -4.13
C SER A 253 -23.37 -8.56 -2.82
N GLU A 254 -23.25 -9.30 -1.70
CA GLU A 254 -23.35 -8.77 -0.34
C GLU A 254 -22.15 -9.15 0.53
N ALA A 255 -21.67 -8.20 1.33
CA ALA A 255 -20.73 -8.38 2.44
C ALA A 255 -21.18 -7.54 3.63
N TRP A 256 -20.82 -7.98 4.84
CA TRP A 256 -21.15 -7.27 6.07
C TRP A 256 -20.04 -6.27 6.42
N GLU A 257 -20.36 -5.30 7.27
CA GLU A 257 -19.41 -4.29 7.74
C GLU A 257 -18.17 -4.86 8.40
N ASP A 258 -18.29 -5.93 9.18
CA ASP A 258 -17.14 -6.64 9.78
C ASP A 258 -16.26 -7.31 8.72
N ASP A 259 -16.85 -7.74 7.61
CA ASP A 259 -16.12 -8.29 6.46
C ASP A 259 -15.28 -7.21 5.76
N ILE A 260 -15.82 -5.98 5.64
CA ILE A 260 -15.10 -4.81 5.11
C ILE A 260 -13.89 -4.50 6.00
N VAL A 261 -14.08 -4.46 7.34
CA VAL A 261 -12.98 -4.23 8.30
C VAL A 261 -11.92 -5.33 8.20
N ARG A 262 -12.34 -6.60 8.13
CA ARG A 262 -11.43 -7.73 7.96
C ARG A 262 -10.59 -7.57 6.69
N ALA A 263 -11.20 -7.20 5.56
CA ALA A 263 -10.50 -6.93 4.32
C ALA A 263 -9.48 -5.78 4.49
N CYS A 264 -9.89 -4.66 5.08
CA CYS A 264 -8.98 -3.55 5.39
C CYS A 264 -7.74 -4.02 6.16
N GLN A 265 -7.95 -4.74 7.26
CA GLN A 265 -6.88 -5.21 8.14
C GLN A 265 -5.97 -6.22 7.42
N MET A 266 -6.53 -7.11 6.60
CA MET A 266 -5.79 -8.07 5.79
C MET A 266 -4.85 -7.38 4.79
N PHE A 267 -5.24 -6.24 4.23
CA PHE A 267 -4.41 -5.43 3.35
C PHE A 267 -3.54 -4.39 4.07
N GLY A 268 -3.47 -4.43 5.40
CA GLY A 268 -2.57 -3.59 6.19
C GLY A 268 -3.16 -2.25 6.66
N TYR A 269 -4.45 -2.00 6.48
CA TYR A 269 -5.15 -0.83 7.05
C TYR A 269 -5.58 -1.16 8.49
N VAL A 270 -4.60 -1.21 9.38
CA VAL A 270 -4.76 -1.77 10.74
C VAL A 270 -5.68 -0.96 11.66
N ASN A 271 -5.91 0.32 11.36
CA ASN A 271 -6.76 1.22 12.13
C ASN A 271 -8.24 1.18 11.70
N ALA A 272 -8.55 0.45 10.62
CA ALA A 272 -9.92 0.35 10.13
C ALA A 272 -10.85 -0.31 11.17
N HIS A 273 -11.98 0.32 11.43
CA HIS A 273 -12.98 -0.15 12.38
C HIS A 273 -14.39 0.34 12.01
N VAL A 274 -15.41 -0.31 12.56
CA VAL A 274 -16.81 0.11 12.43
C VAL A 274 -17.18 1.05 13.55
N THR A 275 -17.90 2.12 13.22
CA THR A 275 -18.60 2.97 14.19
C THR A 275 -20.08 3.01 13.84
N TYR A 276 -20.92 2.64 14.79
CA TYR A 276 -22.37 2.59 14.63
C TYR A 276 -23.00 3.88 15.14
N LYS A 277 -23.76 4.59 14.29
CA LYS A 277 -24.71 5.60 14.74
C LYS A 277 -25.90 4.94 15.40
N SER A 278 -26.45 3.94 14.70
CA SER A 278 -27.61 3.18 15.14
C SER A 278 -27.56 1.75 14.62
N VAL A 279 -28.23 0.86 15.33
CA VAL A 279 -28.36 -0.55 14.96
C VAL A 279 -29.84 -0.90 14.87
N MET A 280 -30.20 -1.53 13.76
CA MET A 280 -31.54 -2.07 13.53
C MET A 280 -31.64 -3.49 14.11
N ASN A 281 -32.60 -3.74 14.96
CA ASN A 281 -33.00 -5.10 15.31
C ASN A 281 -33.89 -5.65 14.20
N PHE A 282 -33.39 -6.56 13.41
CA PHE A 282 -34.06 -7.08 12.25
C PHE A 282 -35.29 -7.95 12.56
N ASP A 283 -35.38 -8.54 13.72
CA ASP A 283 -36.55 -9.34 14.13
C ASP A 283 -37.73 -8.48 14.54
N THR A 284 -37.47 -7.29 15.09
CA THR A 284 -38.49 -6.40 15.67
C THR A 284 -38.69 -5.11 14.88
N GLY A 285 -37.81 -4.75 13.98
CA GLY A 285 -37.80 -3.46 13.28
C GLY A 285 -37.51 -2.26 14.19
N VAL A 286 -36.93 -2.52 15.37
CA VAL A 286 -36.62 -1.46 16.32
C VAL A 286 -35.18 -1.00 16.13
N GLU A 287 -35.00 0.29 15.89
CA GLU A 287 -33.71 0.94 15.84
C GLU A 287 -33.24 1.37 17.24
N THR A 288 -31.99 1.15 17.57
CA THR A 288 -31.33 1.67 18.75
C THR A 288 -30.23 2.65 18.33
N THR A 289 -30.41 3.92 18.67
CA THR A 289 -29.43 4.99 18.38
C THR A 289 -28.42 5.11 19.51
N TYR A 290 -27.13 5.08 19.17
CA TYR A 290 -25.99 5.22 20.09
C TYR A 290 -25.35 6.61 20.02
N ILE A 291 -25.36 7.25 18.84
CA ILE A 291 -24.74 8.55 18.59
C ILE A 291 -25.82 9.48 18.03
N ASN A 292 -26.02 10.65 18.64
CA ASN A 292 -26.95 11.64 18.12
C ASN A 292 -26.47 12.28 16.82
N ASP A 293 -27.34 12.97 16.10
CA ASP A 293 -27.06 13.52 14.77
C ASP A 293 -25.91 14.54 14.76
N GLU A 294 -25.76 15.33 15.82
CA GLU A 294 -24.71 16.34 15.91
C GLU A 294 -23.33 15.72 16.11
N ASP A 295 -23.23 14.78 17.06
CA ASP A 295 -21.99 14.05 17.32
C ASP A 295 -21.64 13.13 16.13
N TRP A 296 -22.64 12.56 15.45
CA TRP A 296 -22.45 11.77 14.24
C TRP A 296 -21.85 12.60 13.10
N SER A 297 -22.46 13.75 12.83
CA SER A 297 -21.94 14.68 11.82
C SER A 297 -20.52 15.16 12.18
N ALA A 298 -20.28 15.43 13.47
CA ALA A 298 -18.96 15.85 13.95
C ALA A 298 -17.90 14.78 13.75
N LEU A 299 -18.19 13.54 14.10
CA LEU A 299 -17.28 12.39 13.92
C LEU A 299 -16.91 12.21 12.45
N MET A 300 -17.89 12.25 11.55
CA MET A 300 -17.63 12.11 10.12
C MET A 300 -16.81 13.28 9.56
N GLN A 301 -17.08 14.50 10.01
CA GLN A 301 -16.32 15.68 9.62
C GLN A 301 -14.86 15.59 10.08
N ASP A 302 -14.62 15.19 11.34
CA ASP A 302 -13.26 15.03 11.89
C ASP A 302 -12.46 13.99 11.09
N GLU A 303 -13.09 12.89 10.66
CA GLU A 303 -12.48 11.87 9.82
C GLU A 303 -12.10 12.42 8.43
N LEU A 304 -12.99 13.19 7.82
CA LEU A 304 -12.72 13.82 6.52
C LEU A 304 -11.64 14.92 6.62
N GLU A 305 -11.64 15.72 7.68
CA GLU A 305 -10.59 16.73 7.92
C GLU A 305 -9.22 16.09 8.14
N ALA A 306 -9.18 14.85 8.65
CA ALA A 306 -7.97 14.04 8.73
C ALA A 306 -7.55 13.40 7.39
N GLY A 307 -8.29 13.66 6.30
CA GLY A 307 -7.98 13.18 4.96
C GLY A 307 -8.41 11.74 4.67
N ARG A 308 -9.28 11.15 5.49
CA ARG A 308 -9.73 9.77 5.40
C ARG A 308 -11.17 9.69 4.89
N PRO A 309 -11.42 9.21 3.66
CA PRO A 309 -12.76 8.87 3.21
C PRO A 309 -13.26 7.63 3.93
N MET A 310 -14.58 7.53 4.09
CA MET A 310 -15.25 6.46 4.82
C MET A 310 -16.12 5.63 3.89
N VAL A 311 -16.28 4.33 4.19
CA VAL A 311 -17.35 3.51 3.63
C VAL A 311 -18.56 3.62 4.56
N PHE A 312 -19.60 4.26 4.08
CA PHE A 312 -20.87 4.40 4.79
C PHE A 312 -21.77 3.22 4.44
N CYS A 313 -22.35 2.59 5.45
CA CYS A 313 -23.36 1.55 5.28
C CYS A 313 -24.67 1.97 5.95
N ALA A 314 -25.77 1.71 5.24
CA ALA A 314 -27.11 1.95 5.77
C ALA A 314 -28.00 0.73 5.50
N TYR A 315 -28.88 0.43 6.46
CA TYR A 315 -29.79 -0.70 6.38
C TYR A 315 -31.22 -0.23 6.57
N ASP A 316 -32.11 -0.65 5.67
CA ASP A 316 -33.56 -0.44 5.78
C ASP A 316 -34.25 -1.73 6.19
N TYR A 317 -35.30 -1.57 7.01
CA TYR A 317 -36.21 -2.64 7.37
C TYR A 317 -37.55 -2.49 6.62
N ASN A 318 -37.73 -3.26 5.57
CA ASN A 318 -39.01 -3.32 4.88
C ASN A 318 -39.91 -4.41 5.49
N ALA A 319 -40.76 -4.02 6.45
CA ALA A 319 -41.69 -4.92 7.14
C ALA A 319 -42.66 -5.67 6.22
N GLY A 320 -42.90 -5.17 4.99
CA GLY A 320 -43.79 -5.79 4.03
C GLY A 320 -43.21 -6.98 3.28
N TYR A 321 -41.90 -7.10 3.20
CA TYR A 321 -41.20 -8.12 2.43
C TYR A 321 -40.34 -9.06 3.27
N ASN A 322 -40.21 -8.82 4.57
CA ASN A 322 -39.29 -9.55 5.44
C ASN A 322 -37.85 -9.58 4.87
N SER A 323 -37.49 -8.55 4.10
CA SER A 323 -36.22 -8.42 3.43
C SER A 323 -35.49 -7.19 3.95
N TYR A 324 -34.19 -7.30 4.12
CA TYR A 324 -33.31 -6.22 4.52
C TYR A 324 -32.59 -5.74 3.27
N GLY A 325 -32.64 -4.45 2.99
CA GLY A 325 -31.79 -3.81 1.99
C GLY A 325 -30.63 -3.14 2.72
N GLY A 326 -29.40 -3.56 2.43
CA GLY A 326 -28.19 -2.88 2.88
C GLY A 326 -27.48 -2.25 1.68
N HIS A 327 -26.97 -1.04 1.85
CA HIS A 327 -26.20 -0.35 0.83
C HIS A 327 -24.92 0.25 1.40
N ALA A 328 -23.81 0.04 0.70
CA ALA A 328 -22.54 0.67 0.96
C ALA A 328 -22.23 1.73 -0.11
N PHE A 329 -21.66 2.85 0.30
CA PHE A 329 -21.20 3.93 -0.56
C PHE A 329 -20.11 4.73 0.16
N ASN A 330 -19.43 5.64 -0.53
CA ASN A 330 -18.37 6.43 0.09
C ASN A 330 -18.87 7.81 0.49
N VAL A 331 -18.43 8.26 1.65
CA VAL A 331 -18.46 9.67 2.07
C VAL A 331 -17.03 10.17 2.08
N ASP A 332 -16.75 11.15 1.21
CA ASP A 332 -15.37 11.55 0.89
C ASP A 332 -15.14 13.07 0.84
N GLY A 333 -16.14 13.86 1.25
CA GLY A 333 -16.03 15.31 1.34
C GLY A 333 -17.10 15.92 2.23
N TYR A 334 -16.89 17.17 2.63
CA TYR A 334 -17.79 17.94 3.49
C TYR A 334 -17.79 19.42 3.08
N ASN A 335 -18.96 20.01 2.98
CA ASN A 335 -19.13 21.43 2.70
C ASN A 335 -19.58 22.17 3.97
N ALA A 336 -18.66 22.94 4.57
CA ALA A 336 -18.93 23.69 5.81
C ALA A 336 -19.95 24.84 5.63
N GLU A 337 -20.20 25.30 4.40
CA GLU A 337 -21.15 26.39 4.14
C GLU A 337 -22.62 25.93 4.25
N ASN A 338 -22.88 24.66 3.92
CA ASN A 338 -24.24 24.10 3.91
C ASN A 338 -24.43 22.86 4.77
N GLY A 339 -23.36 22.33 5.37
CA GLY A 339 -23.38 21.17 6.25
C GLY A 339 -23.61 19.83 5.52
N MET A 340 -23.46 19.79 4.21
CA MET A 340 -23.66 18.57 3.42
C MET A 340 -22.36 17.80 3.23
N PHE A 341 -22.50 16.48 3.10
CA PHE A 341 -21.42 15.56 2.84
C PHE A 341 -21.40 15.14 1.37
N HIS A 342 -20.23 15.10 0.76
CA HIS A 342 -20.10 14.55 -0.57
C HIS A 342 -20.18 13.03 -0.53
N ILE A 343 -21.05 12.48 -1.40
CA ILE A 343 -21.30 11.04 -1.52
C ILE A 343 -20.89 10.58 -2.92
N ASN A 344 -20.07 9.52 -2.97
CA ASN A 344 -19.79 8.75 -4.17
C ASN A 344 -20.55 7.42 -4.08
N TRP A 345 -21.59 7.28 -4.91
CA TRP A 345 -22.50 6.12 -4.87
C TRP A 345 -21.92 4.82 -5.41
N GLY A 346 -20.75 4.86 -6.11
CA GLY A 346 -20.18 3.67 -6.76
C GLY A 346 -20.97 3.19 -7.98
N TRP A 347 -21.54 4.11 -8.77
CA TRP A 347 -22.35 3.85 -9.98
C TRP A 347 -21.91 4.72 -11.16
N SER A 348 -20.67 4.54 -11.61
CA SER A 348 -20.08 5.30 -12.70
C SER A 348 -20.21 6.82 -12.54
N GLY A 349 -20.23 7.32 -11.30
CA GLY A 349 -20.38 8.73 -10.96
C GLY A 349 -21.80 9.29 -11.12
N GLN A 350 -22.79 8.44 -11.40
CA GLN A 350 -24.20 8.86 -11.46
C GLN A 350 -24.69 9.27 -10.07
N GLY A 351 -25.31 10.44 -9.99
CA GLY A 351 -25.87 10.96 -8.74
C GLY A 351 -24.85 11.41 -7.70
N ASN A 352 -23.54 11.29 -7.92
CA ASN A 352 -22.52 11.80 -7.01
C ASN A 352 -22.75 13.28 -6.71
N GLY A 353 -22.60 13.69 -5.46
CA GLY A 353 -22.85 15.06 -5.05
C GLY A 353 -22.87 15.26 -3.56
N GLU A 354 -23.34 16.42 -3.12
CA GLU A 354 -23.48 16.78 -1.72
C GLU A 354 -24.89 16.43 -1.24
N PHE A 355 -24.99 15.76 -0.07
CA PHE A 355 -26.22 15.29 0.53
C PHE A 355 -26.27 15.66 2.01
N ALA A 356 -27.43 16.12 2.48
CA ALA A 356 -27.68 16.28 3.91
C ALA A 356 -27.83 14.90 4.57
N LEU A 357 -27.26 14.70 5.76
CA LEU A 357 -27.45 13.46 6.51
C LEU A 357 -28.89 13.33 7.03
N ASN A 358 -29.52 14.45 7.37
CA ASN A 358 -30.91 14.54 7.81
C ASN A 358 -31.54 15.80 7.24
N ALA A 359 -32.84 15.74 6.93
CA ALA A 359 -33.58 16.89 6.44
C ALA A 359 -33.91 17.88 7.55
N PHE A 360 -34.00 17.43 8.81
CA PHE A 360 -34.24 18.23 9.99
C PHE A 360 -33.80 17.51 11.28
N LYS A 361 -33.68 18.24 12.38
CA LYS A 361 -33.31 17.71 13.71
C LYS A 361 -34.54 17.62 14.62
N TYR A 362 -34.83 16.40 15.12
CA TYR A 362 -35.85 16.14 16.07
C TYR A 362 -35.55 14.91 16.92
N SER A 363 -35.44 15.07 18.23
CA SER A 363 -35.02 14.03 19.17
C SER A 363 -36.07 12.94 19.48
N GLY A 364 -37.21 12.95 18.83
CA GLY A 364 -38.30 11.98 19.04
C GLY A 364 -38.73 11.24 17.77
N ALA A 365 -38.07 11.45 16.67
CA ALA A 365 -38.35 10.75 15.41
C ALA A 365 -37.58 9.45 15.35
N THR A 366 -38.25 8.37 15.06
CA THR A 366 -37.62 7.09 14.70
C THR A 366 -37.74 6.92 13.19
N TYR A 367 -36.66 7.21 12.48
CA TYR A 367 -36.52 6.84 11.09
C TYR A 367 -35.83 5.49 11.08
N HIS A 368 -36.30 4.57 10.28
CA HIS A 368 -35.85 3.17 10.28
C HIS A 368 -34.61 2.96 9.40
N LEU A 369 -33.54 3.72 9.67
CA LEU A 369 -32.31 3.62 8.94
C LEU A 369 -31.15 3.32 9.89
N GLY A 370 -30.76 2.04 10.00
CA GLY A 370 -29.53 1.67 10.67
C GLY A 370 -28.34 2.29 9.92
N GLN A 371 -27.53 3.12 10.59
CA GLN A 371 -26.41 3.82 10.00
C GLN A 371 -25.11 3.47 10.70
N LEU A 372 -24.08 3.18 9.91
CA LEU A 372 -22.72 2.96 10.37
C LEU A 372 -21.70 3.42 9.34
N VAL A 373 -20.46 3.61 9.79
CA VAL A 373 -19.32 3.86 8.90
C VAL A 373 -18.17 2.93 9.23
N VAL A 374 -17.49 2.46 8.19
CA VAL A 374 -16.14 1.91 8.31
C VAL A 374 -15.18 3.08 8.11
N MET A 375 -14.39 3.37 9.13
CA MET A 375 -13.50 4.53 9.21
C MET A 375 -12.10 4.12 9.67
N GLY A 376 -11.15 5.07 9.73
CA GLY A 376 -9.74 4.76 10.01
C GLY A 376 -9.05 4.05 8.84
N ILE A 377 -9.58 4.17 7.62
CA ILE A 377 -9.03 3.51 6.42
C ILE A 377 -7.90 4.39 5.87
N GLU A 378 -6.73 4.23 6.45
CA GLU A 378 -5.50 4.87 5.99
C GLU A 378 -4.33 3.87 6.04
N PRO A 379 -3.36 3.95 5.13
CA PRO A 379 -2.14 3.17 5.25
C PRO A 379 -1.45 3.46 6.58
N PRO A 380 -0.71 2.50 7.13
CA PRO A 380 0.14 2.79 8.28
C PRO A 380 1.08 3.95 7.93
N ALA A 381 1.34 4.82 8.89
CA ALA A 381 2.31 5.88 8.70
C ALA A 381 3.62 5.28 8.19
N PRO A 382 4.30 5.92 7.21
CA PRO A 382 5.61 5.46 6.79
C PRO A 382 6.49 5.34 8.03
N ILE A 383 7.00 4.13 8.29
CA ILE A 383 7.99 3.96 9.35
C ILE A 383 9.26 4.65 8.87
N GLU A 384 9.78 5.55 9.70
CA GLU A 384 11.11 6.09 9.47
C GLU A 384 12.11 4.95 9.63
N CYS A 385 12.81 4.62 8.56
CA CYS A 385 13.78 3.55 8.46
C CYS A 385 15.10 4.13 7.98
N TYR A 386 16.14 4.04 8.79
CA TYR A 386 17.47 4.53 8.48
C TYR A 386 18.44 3.36 8.39
N ALA A 387 19.38 3.41 7.44
CA ALA A 387 20.47 2.45 7.45
C ALA A 387 21.30 2.62 8.71
N PRO A 388 21.64 1.54 9.41
CA PRO A 388 22.52 1.62 10.57
C PRO A 388 23.91 2.13 10.17
N VAL A 389 24.63 2.71 11.11
CA VAL A 389 26.00 3.20 10.91
C VAL A 389 26.93 2.34 11.75
N MET A 390 27.81 1.59 11.09
CA MET A 390 28.81 0.78 11.75
C MET A 390 29.85 1.66 12.43
N LEU A 391 30.23 1.31 13.64
CA LEU A 391 31.27 1.98 14.40
C LEU A 391 32.61 1.23 14.28
N PRO A 392 33.77 1.92 14.32
CA PRO A 392 35.04 1.28 14.47
C PRO A 392 35.06 0.39 15.72
N ALA A 393 35.71 -0.79 15.62
CA ALA A 393 35.84 -1.68 16.77
C ALA A 393 36.64 -0.98 17.89
N ASN A 394 36.09 -1.05 19.09
CA ASN A 394 36.78 -0.52 20.26
C ASN A 394 37.94 -1.49 20.64
N GLU A 395 39.12 -0.94 20.85
CA GLU A 395 40.34 -1.70 21.18
C GLU A 395 40.15 -2.56 22.45
N ASP A 396 39.34 -2.09 23.40
CA ASP A 396 39.03 -2.85 24.65
C ASP A 396 38.26 -4.16 24.39
N TYR A 397 37.65 -4.31 23.23
CA TYR A 397 36.89 -5.50 22.80
C TYR A 397 37.54 -6.25 21.63
N ILE A 398 38.84 -6.03 21.36
CA ILE A 398 39.61 -6.79 20.39
C ILE A 398 40.49 -7.78 21.15
N THR A 399 40.43 -9.04 20.76
CA THR A 399 41.25 -10.12 21.31
C THR A 399 42.11 -10.78 20.22
N LEU A 400 42.73 -11.92 20.52
CA LEU A 400 43.47 -12.72 19.53
C LEU A 400 42.51 -13.36 18.48
N THR A 401 41.27 -13.67 18.87
CA THR A 401 40.34 -14.47 18.04
C THR A 401 38.94 -13.91 17.96
N SER A 402 38.69 -12.71 18.51
CA SER A 402 37.38 -12.09 18.51
C SER A 402 37.44 -10.56 18.51
N PHE A 403 36.36 -9.93 18.12
CA PHE A 403 36.10 -8.49 18.31
C PHE A 403 34.62 -8.23 18.49
N ARG A 404 34.26 -7.10 19.09
CA ARG A 404 32.87 -6.65 19.16
C ARG A 404 32.62 -5.61 18.07
N ALA A 405 31.61 -5.89 17.24
CA ALA A 405 31.04 -4.98 16.27
C ALA A 405 29.91 -4.18 16.92
N ASP A 406 30.01 -2.88 16.92
CA ASP A 406 29.00 -1.95 17.44
C ASP A 406 28.46 -1.08 16.33
N TRP A 407 27.18 -0.67 16.40
CA TRP A 407 26.57 0.23 15.42
C TRP A 407 25.54 1.14 16.07
N THR A 408 25.28 2.27 15.42
CA THR A 408 24.16 3.13 15.74
C THR A 408 23.05 2.95 14.72
N ASP A 409 21.82 3.13 15.13
CA ASP A 409 20.65 3.12 14.28
C ASP A 409 19.67 4.18 14.82
N GLU A 410 19.33 5.17 13.98
CA GLU A 410 18.40 6.25 14.32
C GLU A 410 16.94 5.80 14.16
N THR A 411 16.70 4.62 13.57
CA THR A 411 15.35 4.04 13.47
C THR A 411 14.80 3.80 14.86
N PRO A 412 13.53 4.22 15.16
CA PRO A 412 12.88 3.89 16.42
C PRO A 412 12.91 2.38 16.68
N ALA A 413 13.27 1.99 17.91
CA ALA A 413 13.53 0.58 18.25
C ALA A 413 12.31 -0.33 17.98
N GLU A 414 11.09 0.20 18.15
CA GLU A 414 9.85 -0.51 17.86
C GLU A 414 9.66 -0.83 16.37
N ASN A 415 10.38 -0.16 15.48
CA ASN A 415 10.32 -0.36 14.03
C ASN A 415 11.37 -1.36 13.53
N VAL A 416 12.34 -1.75 14.36
CA VAL A 416 13.40 -2.70 14.01
C VAL A 416 13.04 -4.09 14.50
N THR A 417 13.10 -5.07 13.59
CA THR A 417 12.88 -6.49 13.95
C THR A 417 14.18 -7.18 14.32
N SER A 418 15.23 -6.99 13.51
CA SER A 418 16.53 -7.60 13.71
C SER A 418 17.60 -6.95 12.85
N TYR A 419 18.85 -7.33 13.05
CA TYR A 419 19.98 -6.97 12.23
C TYR A 419 20.65 -8.21 11.65
N THR A 420 21.35 -8.02 10.53
CA THR A 420 22.30 -8.99 9.99
C THR A 420 23.68 -8.35 9.88
N LEU A 421 24.67 -8.95 10.52
CA LEU A 421 26.07 -8.56 10.46
C LEU A 421 26.79 -9.44 9.43
N GLU A 422 27.51 -8.82 8.53
CA GLU A 422 28.41 -9.48 7.59
C GLU A 422 29.85 -9.25 8.03
N VAL A 423 30.65 -10.33 8.10
CA VAL A 423 32.07 -10.28 8.44
C VAL A 423 32.84 -11.01 7.36
N ASN A 424 33.83 -10.33 6.76
CA ASN A 424 34.72 -10.87 5.75
C ASN A 424 36.16 -10.84 6.23
N THR A 425 36.99 -11.83 5.84
CA THR A 425 38.42 -11.75 6.01
C THR A 425 38.96 -10.66 5.08
N ASP A 426 39.66 -9.68 5.62
CA ASP A 426 40.37 -8.69 4.82
C ASP A 426 41.76 -9.27 4.46
N ASP A 427 41.90 -9.72 3.24
CA ASP A 427 43.15 -10.23 2.71
C ASP A 427 44.09 -9.11 2.18
N GLY A 428 43.82 -7.87 2.57
CA GLY A 428 44.54 -6.67 2.13
C GLY A 428 44.09 -6.17 0.78
N THR A 429 42.91 -6.59 0.32
CA THR A 429 42.35 -6.10 -0.94
C THR A 429 41.43 -4.91 -0.62
N GLU A 430 41.77 -3.71 -1.10
CA GLU A 430 40.92 -2.54 -0.97
C GLU A 430 39.52 -2.80 -1.57
N PRO A 431 38.41 -2.43 -0.89
CA PRO A 431 37.08 -2.51 -1.49
C PRO A 431 37.02 -1.61 -2.73
N GLY A 432 36.80 -2.22 -3.88
CA GLY A 432 36.76 -1.50 -5.15
C GLY A 432 35.49 -0.65 -5.25
N VAL A 433 35.66 0.56 -5.75
CA VAL A 433 34.51 1.36 -6.17
C VAL A 433 34.01 0.79 -7.49
N TYR A 434 32.77 0.27 -7.47
CA TYR A 434 32.08 -0.23 -8.65
C TYR A 434 31.05 0.79 -9.09
N GLU A 435 31.11 1.24 -10.32
CA GLU A 435 30.08 2.06 -10.91
C GLU A 435 29.33 1.25 -11.98
N LYS A 436 28.02 1.13 -11.85
CA LYS A 436 27.18 0.53 -12.89
C LYS A 436 27.11 1.48 -14.08
N VAL A 437 27.79 1.13 -15.16
CA VAL A 437 27.88 1.95 -16.38
C VAL A 437 26.90 1.52 -17.46
N PHE A 438 26.27 0.33 -17.32
CA PHE A 438 25.29 -0.16 -18.28
C PHE A 438 24.31 -1.14 -17.62
N SER A 439 23.04 -1.11 -18.05
CA SER A 439 22.00 -2.05 -17.60
C SER A 439 20.98 -2.31 -18.71
N GLU A 440 20.58 -3.57 -18.92
CA GLU A 440 19.54 -3.97 -19.88
C GLU A 440 18.78 -5.21 -19.40
N SER A 441 17.45 -5.12 -19.38
CA SER A 441 16.53 -6.20 -18.97
C SER A 441 15.61 -6.71 -20.08
N PHE A 442 15.75 -6.22 -21.29
CA PHE A 442 14.97 -6.59 -22.47
C PHE A 442 13.44 -6.50 -22.30
N PRO A 443 12.90 -5.38 -21.80
CA PRO A 443 11.50 -5.28 -21.35
C PRO A 443 10.47 -5.41 -22.48
N TYR A 444 10.90 -5.30 -23.73
CA TYR A 444 10.04 -5.40 -24.92
C TYR A 444 10.03 -6.78 -25.57
N ALA A 445 10.73 -7.76 -24.99
CA ALA A 445 10.74 -9.14 -25.44
C ALA A 445 9.58 -9.91 -24.78
N SER A 446 8.46 -10.02 -25.45
CA SER A 446 7.19 -10.51 -24.91
C SER A 446 6.79 -11.89 -25.41
N ASP A 447 7.40 -12.41 -26.47
CA ASP A 447 6.99 -13.66 -27.13
C ASP A 447 8.21 -14.56 -27.48
N ASN A 448 7.97 -15.78 -27.92
CA ASN A 448 8.98 -16.70 -28.38
C ASN A 448 9.07 -16.69 -29.93
N GLY A 449 10.02 -15.91 -30.44
CA GLY A 449 10.24 -15.75 -31.87
C GLY A 449 10.80 -17.00 -32.55
N SER A 450 10.27 -17.35 -33.73
CA SER A 450 10.78 -18.46 -34.57
C SER A 450 11.78 -18.03 -35.62
N ARG A 451 11.99 -16.75 -35.85
CA ARG A 451 12.93 -16.17 -36.84
C ARG A 451 13.94 -15.30 -36.18
N PRO A 452 15.18 -15.24 -36.70
CA PRO A 452 16.19 -14.30 -36.20
C PRO A 452 15.72 -12.87 -36.30
N LEU A 453 16.04 -12.07 -35.27
CA LEU A 453 15.72 -10.65 -35.21
C LEU A 453 16.52 -9.87 -36.25
N THR A 454 15.86 -8.99 -36.99
CA THR A 454 16.49 -8.07 -37.95
C THR A 454 16.80 -6.71 -37.35
N LYS A 455 16.15 -6.37 -36.22
CA LYS A 455 16.31 -5.13 -35.46
C LYS A 455 16.26 -5.45 -33.97
N ILE A 456 17.41 -5.75 -33.37
CA ILE A 456 17.53 -6.13 -31.96
C ILE A 456 17.10 -4.97 -31.06
N ASP A 457 17.40 -3.74 -31.42
CA ASP A 457 17.02 -2.51 -30.68
C ASP A 457 15.52 -2.37 -30.36
N ASN A 458 14.65 -3.05 -31.11
CA ASN A 458 13.20 -2.99 -30.83
C ASN A 458 12.84 -3.70 -29.53
N TYR A 459 13.69 -4.55 -29.00
CA TYR A 459 13.46 -5.39 -27.82
C TYR A 459 14.25 -4.92 -26.60
N CYS A 460 15.03 -3.85 -26.75
CA CYS A 460 15.96 -3.33 -25.77
C CYS A 460 15.62 -1.88 -25.38
N THR A 461 15.90 -1.53 -24.13
CA THR A 461 15.87 -0.14 -23.65
C THR A 461 17.00 0.66 -24.28
N ASN A 462 18.23 0.14 -24.22
CA ASN A 462 19.40 0.75 -24.81
C ASN A 462 19.44 0.46 -26.32
N LYS A 463 19.98 1.40 -27.11
CA LYS A 463 20.07 1.29 -28.58
C LYS A 463 21.50 1.10 -29.01
N GLY A 464 21.69 0.45 -30.17
CA GLY A 464 23.01 0.15 -30.73
C GLY A 464 23.43 -1.32 -30.62
N TRP A 465 22.48 -2.20 -30.26
CA TRP A 465 22.71 -3.64 -30.23
C TRP A 465 22.94 -4.22 -31.63
N THR A 466 23.89 -5.14 -31.73
CA THR A 466 24.14 -5.92 -32.95
C THR A 466 24.25 -7.40 -32.63
N GLY A 467 24.05 -8.25 -33.61
CA GLY A 467 24.15 -9.68 -33.38
C GLY A 467 23.71 -10.52 -34.57
N SER A 468 23.88 -11.82 -34.44
CA SER A 468 23.45 -12.82 -35.44
C SER A 468 22.80 -14.01 -34.73
N ASN A 469 21.77 -14.60 -35.35
CA ASN A 469 21.01 -15.71 -34.79
C ASN A 469 20.48 -15.42 -33.36
N VAL A 470 20.04 -14.16 -33.17
CA VAL A 470 19.34 -13.68 -31.96
C VAL A 470 17.85 -13.78 -32.22
N TYR A 471 17.11 -14.29 -31.26
CA TYR A 471 15.66 -14.48 -31.34
C TYR A 471 15.00 -13.85 -30.14
N GLU A 472 13.77 -13.41 -30.30
CA GLU A 472 12.93 -13.03 -29.16
C GLU A 472 12.64 -14.27 -28.29
N ALA A 473 12.74 -14.11 -26.97
CA ALA A 473 12.26 -15.08 -26.01
C ALA A 473 11.55 -14.31 -24.89
N ARG A 474 10.50 -14.89 -24.30
CA ARG A 474 9.74 -14.23 -23.27
C ARG A 474 10.63 -13.79 -22.11
N GLY A 475 10.69 -12.47 -21.87
CA GLY A 475 11.52 -11.85 -20.85
C GLY A 475 13.01 -11.82 -21.17
N GLY A 476 13.42 -11.95 -22.43
CA GLY A 476 14.83 -11.88 -22.79
C GLY A 476 15.15 -12.14 -24.27
N LEU A 477 16.41 -12.27 -24.60
CA LEU A 477 16.87 -12.60 -25.94
C LEU A 477 17.56 -13.98 -25.99
N ARG A 478 17.09 -14.84 -26.88
CA ARG A 478 17.64 -16.17 -27.09
C ARG A 478 18.79 -16.14 -28.10
N LEU A 479 19.91 -16.73 -27.75
CA LEU A 479 21.05 -16.98 -28.66
C LEU A 479 21.00 -18.41 -29.18
N GLY A 480 21.20 -18.54 -30.49
CA GLY A 480 21.26 -19.82 -31.21
C GLY A 480 19.90 -20.35 -31.66
N GLY A 481 19.93 -21.08 -32.77
CA GLY A 481 18.77 -21.71 -33.39
C GLY A 481 19.02 -22.05 -34.86
N GLY A 482 18.25 -23.01 -35.40
CA GLY A 482 18.38 -23.41 -36.80
C GLY A 482 19.73 -24.01 -37.17
N GLY A 483 20.43 -24.58 -36.21
CA GLY A 483 21.77 -25.17 -36.45
C GLY A 483 22.92 -24.16 -36.41
N ASN A 484 22.69 -22.96 -35.89
CA ASN A 484 23.68 -21.88 -35.82
C ASN A 484 23.91 -21.37 -34.40
N VAL A 485 25.15 -21.00 -34.13
CA VAL A 485 25.57 -20.27 -32.93
C VAL A 485 24.98 -18.86 -32.96
N GLY A 486 24.51 -18.37 -31.83
CA GLY A 486 23.99 -17.00 -31.68
C GLY A 486 25.05 -16.06 -31.13
N THR A 487 25.08 -14.82 -31.61
CA THR A 487 25.95 -13.76 -31.08
C THR A 487 25.12 -12.52 -30.78
N LEU A 488 25.42 -11.86 -29.67
CA LEU A 488 24.83 -10.59 -29.26
C LEU A 488 25.93 -9.66 -28.78
N THR A 489 25.97 -8.45 -29.30
CA THR A 489 26.97 -7.43 -28.92
C THR A 489 26.28 -6.20 -28.39
N THR A 490 26.72 -5.73 -27.21
CA THR A 490 26.18 -4.56 -26.52
C THR A 490 26.39 -3.26 -27.33
N PRO A 491 25.60 -2.22 -27.04
CA PRO A 491 26.02 -0.86 -27.32
C PRO A 491 27.40 -0.55 -26.75
N ALA A 492 27.99 0.57 -27.15
CA ALA A 492 29.26 1.03 -26.60
C ALA A 492 29.10 1.37 -25.10
N VAL A 493 30.12 0.99 -24.33
CA VAL A 493 30.22 1.23 -22.88
C VAL A 493 31.48 1.99 -22.60
N ASP A 494 31.42 3.08 -21.85
CA ASP A 494 32.58 3.92 -21.51
C ASP A 494 33.40 3.29 -20.38
N MET A 495 34.62 2.90 -20.66
CA MET A 495 35.56 2.27 -19.73
C MET A 495 36.78 3.15 -19.45
N THR A 496 36.72 4.44 -19.80
CA THR A 496 37.88 5.35 -19.64
C THR A 496 38.28 5.52 -18.18
N GLN A 497 37.32 5.52 -17.26
CA GLN A 497 37.56 5.75 -15.82
C GLN A 497 38.08 4.50 -15.09
N SER A 498 37.87 3.32 -15.63
CA SER A 498 38.25 2.04 -15.00
C SER A 498 39.59 1.47 -15.48
N GLY A 499 40.26 2.16 -16.37
CA GLY A 499 41.50 1.60 -17.01
C GLY A 499 41.22 0.35 -17.84
N GLY A 500 39.98 0.16 -18.32
CA GLY A 500 39.56 -0.97 -19.11
C GLY A 500 39.15 -2.21 -18.34
N LYS A 501 39.03 -2.14 -17.01
CA LYS A 501 38.55 -3.24 -16.17
C LYS A 501 37.03 -3.23 -16.09
N MET A 502 36.41 -4.31 -16.53
CA MET A 502 34.95 -4.46 -16.66
C MET A 502 34.48 -5.72 -15.96
N THR A 503 33.39 -5.61 -15.20
CA THR A 503 32.65 -6.77 -14.71
C THR A 503 31.29 -6.82 -15.36
N VAL A 504 31.01 -7.93 -16.04
CA VAL A 504 29.69 -8.20 -16.64
C VAL A 504 28.90 -9.14 -15.72
N VAL A 505 27.82 -8.65 -15.19
CA VAL A 505 26.86 -9.43 -14.43
C VAL A 505 25.72 -9.78 -15.38
N ILE A 506 25.55 -11.06 -15.68
CA ILE A 506 24.63 -11.54 -16.70
C ILE A 506 23.76 -12.68 -16.18
N THR A 507 22.44 -12.51 -16.26
CA THR A 507 21.48 -13.57 -15.93
C THR A 507 21.08 -14.32 -17.18
N MET A 508 21.28 -15.62 -17.15
CA MET A 508 21.05 -16.51 -18.29
C MET A 508 20.35 -17.79 -17.87
N LYS A 509 19.57 -18.37 -18.80
CA LYS A 509 18.92 -19.67 -18.62
C LYS A 509 18.92 -20.50 -19.90
N PRO A 510 18.85 -21.85 -19.83
CA PRO A 510 18.54 -22.67 -20.99
C PRO A 510 17.18 -22.28 -21.60
N TYR A 511 17.08 -22.31 -22.92
CA TYR A 511 15.83 -21.89 -23.60
C TYR A 511 14.66 -22.83 -23.35
N GLN A 512 14.90 -24.14 -23.31
CA GLN A 512 13.90 -25.19 -23.05
C GLN A 512 14.52 -26.30 -22.17
N SER A 513 13.69 -27.12 -21.58
CA SER A 513 14.14 -28.23 -20.73
C SER A 513 15.07 -29.24 -21.41
N ALA A 514 15.11 -29.28 -22.76
CA ALA A 514 16.01 -30.10 -23.52
C ALA A 514 17.38 -29.43 -23.76
N ASP A 515 17.48 -28.11 -23.50
CA ASP A 515 18.76 -27.39 -23.59
C ASP A 515 19.48 -27.57 -22.25
N SER A 516 20.71 -28.09 -22.28
CA SER A 516 21.52 -28.32 -21.08
C SER A 516 22.99 -28.13 -21.41
N GLU A 517 23.81 -27.81 -20.41
CA GLU A 517 25.26 -27.57 -20.57
C GLU A 517 25.55 -26.61 -21.73
N VAL A 518 24.84 -25.48 -21.78
CA VAL A 518 24.93 -24.54 -22.89
C VAL A 518 26.22 -23.72 -22.74
N PRO A 519 27.19 -23.86 -23.65
CA PRO A 519 28.41 -23.05 -23.58
C PRO A 519 28.10 -21.60 -23.97
N VAL A 520 28.55 -20.65 -23.15
CA VAL A 520 28.47 -19.22 -23.43
C VAL A 520 29.82 -18.58 -23.23
N THR A 521 30.22 -17.80 -24.20
CA THR A 521 31.51 -17.06 -24.20
C THR A 521 31.22 -15.56 -24.24
N LEU A 522 31.83 -14.80 -23.33
CA LEU A 522 31.86 -13.34 -23.36
C LEU A 522 33.21 -12.84 -23.75
N SER A 523 33.25 -11.81 -24.58
CA SER A 523 34.51 -11.20 -25.01
C SER A 523 34.42 -9.69 -25.09
N CYS A 524 35.53 -9.02 -24.78
CA CYS A 524 35.77 -7.60 -24.99
C CYS A 524 37.24 -7.40 -25.39
N GLY A 525 37.51 -6.90 -26.57
CA GLY A 525 38.86 -6.83 -27.12
C GLY A 525 39.50 -8.23 -27.19
N ASN A 526 40.63 -8.38 -26.51
CA ASN A 526 41.36 -9.65 -26.43
C ASN A 526 40.97 -10.51 -25.22
N SER A 527 40.15 -10.00 -24.31
CA SER A 527 39.69 -10.74 -23.14
C SER A 527 38.53 -11.65 -23.53
N VAL A 528 38.61 -12.92 -23.15
CA VAL A 528 37.60 -13.93 -23.46
C VAL A 528 37.39 -14.83 -22.23
N GLU A 529 36.16 -14.92 -21.77
CA GLU A 529 35.77 -15.79 -20.66
C GLU A 529 34.57 -16.67 -21.07
N SER A 530 34.47 -17.85 -20.48
CA SER A 530 33.46 -18.84 -20.85
C SER A 530 32.79 -19.46 -19.62
N VAL A 531 31.49 -19.66 -19.72
CA VAL A 531 30.68 -20.33 -18.69
C VAL A 531 29.77 -21.39 -19.33
N VAL A 532 29.25 -22.31 -18.51
CA VAL A 532 28.27 -23.33 -18.94
C VAL A 532 26.97 -23.10 -18.20
N VAL A 533 25.89 -22.87 -18.95
CA VAL A 533 24.55 -22.56 -18.41
C VAL A 533 23.71 -23.83 -18.34
N ASN A 534 23.34 -24.26 -17.12
CA ASN A 534 22.52 -25.45 -16.85
C ASN A 534 21.13 -25.13 -16.27
N ALA A 535 21.03 -24.00 -15.60
CA ALA A 535 19.80 -23.48 -14.99
C ALA A 535 19.75 -21.97 -15.12
N GLU A 536 18.68 -21.33 -14.71
CA GLU A 536 18.62 -19.87 -14.58
C GLU A 536 19.60 -19.42 -13.50
N THR A 537 20.65 -18.71 -13.89
CA THR A 537 21.78 -18.35 -13.02
C THR A 537 22.32 -16.99 -13.42
N THR A 538 22.73 -16.20 -12.44
CA THR A 538 23.46 -14.95 -12.64
C THR A 538 24.97 -15.22 -12.54
N TYR A 539 25.71 -14.86 -13.57
CA TYR A 539 27.16 -15.01 -13.68
C TYR A 539 27.82 -13.65 -13.52
N SER A 540 28.91 -13.60 -12.76
CA SER A 540 29.77 -12.44 -12.68
C SER A 540 31.07 -12.76 -13.44
N ILE A 541 31.32 -12.02 -14.53
CA ILE A 541 32.39 -12.31 -15.46
C ILE A 541 33.26 -11.07 -15.63
N VAL A 542 34.54 -11.21 -15.40
CA VAL A 542 35.50 -10.12 -15.51
C VAL A 542 36.19 -10.14 -16.86
N LEU A 543 36.18 -8.99 -17.53
CA LEU A 543 36.85 -8.77 -18.80
C LEU A 543 37.84 -7.60 -18.68
N ASN A 544 39.00 -7.75 -19.24
CA ASN A 544 40.00 -6.69 -19.38
C ASN A 544 39.98 -6.18 -20.82
N CYS A 545 39.48 -4.99 -21.03
CA CYS A 545 39.40 -4.33 -22.32
C CYS A 545 40.32 -3.09 -22.38
N GLU A 546 40.26 -2.32 -23.45
CA GLU A 546 40.98 -1.06 -23.53
C GLU A 546 40.23 0.05 -22.75
N ALA A 547 40.98 1.01 -22.20
CA ALA A 547 40.43 2.13 -21.48
C ALA A 547 39.93 3.22 -22.45
N ASP A 548 38.83 2.96 -23.14
CA ASP A 548 38.19 3.94 -24.03
C ASP A 548 36.65 3.93 -23.88
N ALA A 549 35.97 4.88 -24.52
CA ALA A 549 34.55 5.08 -24.45
C ALA A 549 33.72 4.18 -25.40
N GLU A 550 34.35 3.35 -26.22
CA GLU A 550 33.67 2.59 -27.27
C GLU A 550 33.75 1.08 -27.08
N GLN A 551 33.97 0.62 -25.84
CA GLN A 551 34.07 -0.80 -25.53
C GLN A 551 32.72 -1.52 -25.70
N LYS A 552 32.80 -2.75 -26.26
CA LYS A 552 31.60 -3.57 -26.50
C LYS A 552 31.81 -4.99 -26.00
N VAL A 553 30.83 -5.54 -25.32
CA VAL A 553 30.82 -6.93 -24.92
C VAL A 553 30.08 -7.75 -25.96
N THR A 554 30.76 -8.78 -26.49
CA THR A 554 30.15 -9.76 -27.40
C THR A 554 29.90 -11.05 -26.63
N ILE A 555 28.64 -11.50 -26.64
CA ILE A 555 28.17 -12.72 -26.01
C ILE A 555 27.86 -13.72 -27.09
N THR A 556 28.49 -14.89 -27.04
CA THR A 556 28.30 -15.98 -27.99
C THR A 556 27.67 -17.16 -27.26
N GLY A 557 26.50 -17.62 -27.69
CA GLY A 557 25.76 -18.67 -27.01
C GLY A 557 25.48 -19.90 -27.85
N GLY A 558 25.74 -21.07 -27.26
CA GLY A 558 25.52 -22.38 -27.88
C GLY A 558 26.68 -22.88 -28.75
N ASP A 559 26.52 -24.08 -29.27
CA ASP A 559 27.48 -24.77 -30.18
C ASP A 559 26.91 -25.00 -31.59
N GLY A 560 25.73 -24.44 -31.88
CA GLY A 560 25.01 -24.65 -33.13
C GLY A 560 24.02 -25.82 -33.10
N SER A 561 23.95 -26.59 -32.02
CA SER A 561 22.93 -27.63 -31.87
C SER A 561 21.57 -27.05 -31.42
N ASN A 562 20.49 -27.81 -31.65
CA ASN A 562 19.17 -27.39 -31.20
C ASN A 562 18.89 -27.70 -29.71
N THR A 563 19.89 -28.17 -28.98
CA THR A 563 19.81 -28.48 -27.53
C THR A 563 20.81 -27.68 -26.72
N LYS A 564 21.45 -26.64 -27.32
CA LYS A 564 22.44 -25.77 -26.70
C LYS A 564 22.10 -24.31 -26.98
N ARG A 565 20.90 -23.86 -26.52
CA ARG A 565 20.40 -22.50 -26.74
C ARG A 565 20.22 -21.82 -25.38
N VAL A 566 20.63 -20.57 -25.26
CA VAL A 566 20.57 -19.78 -24.03
C VAL A 566 19.66 -18.58 -24.21
N VAL A 567 18.93 -18.20 -23.17
CA VAL A 567 18.21 -16.95 -23.07
C VAL A 567 18.92 -16.04 -22.08
N ILE A 568 19.22 -14.81 -22.52
CA ILE A 568 19.76 -13.74 -21.68
C ILE A 568 18.58 -12.90 -21.20
N THR A 569 18.43 -12.74 -19.88
CA THR A 569 17.30 -11.98 -19.28
C THR A 569 17.72 -10.66 -18.67
N GLN A 570 18.98 -10.53 -18.22
CA GLN A 570 19.55 -9.32 -17.65
C GLN A 570 21.04 -9.20 -17.97
N ILE A 571 21.52 -7.99 -18.23
CA ILE A 571 22.93 -7.65 -18.35
C ILE A 571 23.18 -6.33 -17.62
N ASP A 572 24.07 -6.37 -16.63
CA ASP A 572 24.62 -5.20 -15.96
C ASP A 572 26.13 -5.17 -16.18
N ILE A 573 26.69 -4.01 -16.48
CA ILE A 573 28.15 -3.84 -16.64
C ILE A 573 28.61 -2.80 -15.62
N TYR A 574 29.66 -3.16 -14.91
CA TYR A 574 30.30 -2.32 -13.90
C TYR A 574 31.73 -1.98 -14.34
N SER A 575 32.12 -0.74 -14.19
CA SER A 575 33.50 -0.31 -14.24
C SER A 575 34.18 -0.54 -12.89
N SER A 576 35.46 -0.89 -12.87
CA SER A 576 36.22 -1.08 -11.63
C SER A 576 37.62 -0.51 -11.78
N THR A 577 38.14 0.11 -10.73
CA THR A 577 39.53 0.58 -10.67
C THR A 577 40.49 -0.47 -10.14
N ILE A 578 40.00 -1.66 -9.77
CA ILE A 578 40.78 -2.72 -9.09
C ILE A 578 40.99 -3.95 -9.96
N ASP A 579 42.08 -4.70 -9.67
CA ASP A 579 42.48 -5.91 -10.38
C ASP A 579 41.42 -7.02 -10.18
N ALA A 580 41.06 -7.67 -11.28
CA ALA A 580 40.02 -8.68 -11.35
C ALA A 580 40.18 -9.86 -10.37
N ALA A 581 41.42 -10.19 -10.03
CA ALA A 581 41.74 -11.24 -9.06
C ALA A 581 41.37 -10.89 -7.60
N LYS A 582 40.96 -9.64 -7.37
CA LYS A 582 40.68 -9.06 -6.04
C LYS A 582 39.25 -8.58 -5.89
N MET A 583 38.37 -8.92 -6.85
CA MET A 583 36.97 -8.48 -6.84
C MET A 583 36.07 -9.43 -6.04
N VAL A 584 35.65 -9.02 -4.86
CA VAL A 584 34.45 -9.59 -4.26
C VAL A 584 33.26 -8.71 -4.70
N LEU A 585 32.54 -9.14 -5.73
CA LEU A 585 31.22 -8.60 -6.04
C LEU A 585 30.25 -9.10 -4.96
N THR A 586 29.85 -8.22 -4.05
CA THR A 586 28.65 -8.45 -3.27
C THR A 586 27.45 -8.24 -4.19
N LEU A 587 27.15 -9.24 -5.01
CA LEU A 587 25.81 -9.43 -5.56
C LEU A 587 24.90 -9.77 -4.38
N PRO A 588 23.58 -9.54 -4.47
CA PRO A 588 22.65 -10.19 -3.57
C PRO A 588 22.88 -11.70 -3.75
N VAL A 589 23.64 -12.29 -2.85
CA VAL A 589 24.01 -13.71 -2.86
C VAL A 589 22.78 -14.47 -2.41
N GLU A 590 22.22 -15.29 -3.29
CA GLU A 590 21.52 -16.47 -2.84
C GLU A 590 22.51 -17.33 -2.04
N GLU A 591 22.09 -17.83 -0.90
CA GLU A 591 22.87 -18.62 0.06
C GLU A 591 23.72 -19.69 -0.67
N GLY A 592 25.02 -19.67 -0.49
CA GLY A 592 25.81 -20.86 -0.76
C GLY A 592 27.30 -20.76 -1.09
N ASP A 593 27.89 -19.61 -1.42
CA ASP A 593 29.32 -19.59 -1.74
C ASP A 593 29.96 -18.20 -1.52
N SER A 594 30.01 -17.72 -0.28
CA SER A 594 30.82 -16.58 0.10
C SER A 594 31.71 -16.93 1.28
N THR A 595 32.95 -16.45 1.27
CA THR A 595 33.87 -16.41 2.42
C THR A 595 33.34 -15.47 3.53
N ALA A 596 32.20 -14.78 3.29
CA ALA A 596 31.51 -13.92 4.22
C ALA A 596 30.75 -14.73 5.27
N ARG A 597 31.02 -14.48 6.53
CA ARG A 597 30.21 -14.97 7.63
C ARG A 597 29.02 -14.01 7.82
N LEU A 598 27.80 -14.51 7.58
CA LEU A 598 26.56 -13.79 7.88
C LEU A 598 26.05 -14.23 9.24
N ILE A 599 25.75 -13.28 10.11
CA ILE A 599 25.19 -13.48 11.44
C ILE A 599 23.84 -12.77 11.45
N THR A 600 22.75 -13.55 11.54
CA THR A 600 21.37 -13.09 11.41
C THR A 600 20.68 -13.00 12.77
N ASP A 601 19.48 -12.39 12.79
CA ASP A 601 18.58 -12.35 13.94
C ASP A 601 19.15 -11.64 15.18
N ILE A 602 20.10 -10.74 14.98
CA ILE A 602 20.65 -9.92 16.05
C ILE A 602 19.60 -8.88 16.47
N THR A 603 19.30 -8.80 17.75
CA THR A 603 18.33 -7.85 18.32
C THR A 603 19.00 -6.66 19.02
N ASN A 604 20.26 -6.76 19.40
CA ASN A 604 21.07 -5.70 19.99
C ASN A 604 21.74 -4.86 18.91
N LYS A 605 22.23 -3.66 19.26
CA LYS A 605 23.03 -2.80 18.37
C LYS A 605 24.53 -3.11 18.47
N PHE A 606 24.87 -4.34 18.81
CA PHE A 606 26.23 -4.87 18.83
C PHE A 606 26.21 -6.40 18.72
N TYR A 607 27.37 -6.98 18.34
CA TYR A 607 27.58 -8.41 18.32
C TYR A 607 29.07 -8.75 18.51
N THR A 608 29.40 -9.73 19.33
CA THR A 608 30.78 -10.21 19.47
C THR A 608 31.06 -11.34 18.49
N VAL A 609 31.90 -11.05 17.50
CA VAL A 609 32.35 -12.00 16.49
C VAL A 609 33.51 -12.83 17.05
N ARG A 610 33.36 -14.15 17.09
CA ARG A 610 34.31 -15.10 17.68
C ARG A 610 34.86 -16.10 16.67
N ASP A 611 35.82 -16.91 17.06
CA ASP A 611 36.42 -17.98 16.27
C ASP A 611 37.09 -17.47 15.00
N LEU A 612 37.74 -16.32 15.10
CA LEU A 612 38.49 -15.71 14.03
C LEU A 612 39.97 -16.09 14.05
N THR A 613 40.64 -15.89 12.94
CA THR A 613 42.10 -16.16 12.84
C THR A 613 42.90 -15.11 13.59
N GLU A 614 43.79 -15.55 14.47
CA GLU A 614 44.71 -14.74 15.25
C GLU A 614 45.53 -13.82 14.34
N GLY A 615 45.63 -12.54 14.67
CA GLY A 615 46.34 -11.52 13.84
C GLY A 615 45.66 -11.21 12.52
N GLY A 616 44.48 -11.80 12.23
CA GLY A 616 43.73 -11.57 11.00
C GLY A 616 43.13 -10.18 10.96
N THR A 617 42.96 -9.65 9.77
CA THR A 617 42.23 -8.41 9.49
C THR A 617 40.87 -8.77 8.90
N PHE A 618 39.82 -8.10 9.36
CA PHE A 618 38.44 -8.37 8.99
C PHE A 618 37.72 -7.08 8.63
N THR A 619 36.89 -7.11 7.59
CA THR A 619 35.91 -6.06 7.29
C THR A 619 34.54 -6.50 7.75
N TYR A 620 33.73 -5.56 8.24
CA TYR A 620 32.40 -5.87 8.74
C TYR A 620 31.42 -4.72 8.48
N ARG A 621 30.14 -5.08 8.28
CA ARG A 621 29.02 -4.16 8.05
C ARG A 621 27.71 -4.78 8.48
N VAL A 622 26.68 -3.95 8.69
CA VAL A 622 25.39 -4.40 9.21
C VAL A 622 24.26 -3.84 8.37
N LYS A 623 23.14 -4.54 8.33
CA LYS A 623 21.85 -4.03 7.83
C LYS A 623 20.73 -4.35 8.80
N ALA A 624 19.68 -3.52 8.81
CA ALA A 624 18.49 -3.66 9.64
C ALA A 624 17.34 -4.26 8.85
N TYR A 625 16.48 -5.01 9.55
CA TYR A 625 15.16 -5.47 9.08
C TYR A 625 14.07 -4.80 9.90
N TYR A 626 12.98 -4.42 9.25
CA TYR A 626 11.94 -3.60 9.85
C TYR A 626 10.62 -4.34 9.95
N VAL A 627 9.75 -3.90 10.89
CA VAL A 627 8.43 -4.51 11.14
C VAL A 627 7.49 -4.50 9.93
N ASN A 628 7.73 -3.62 8.95
CA ASN A 628 6.98 -3.56 7.69
C ASN A 628 7.46 -4.57 6.63
N GLY A 629 8.43 -5.43 6.97
CA GLY A 629 9.02 -6.43 6.07
C GLY A 629 10.05 -5.88 5.09
N THR A 630 10.43 -4.60 5.19
CA THR A 630 11.53 -4.03 4.40
C THR A 630 12.87 -4.20 5.14
N GLN A 631 13.97 -3.93 4.46
CA GLN A 631 15.32 -3.93 5.02
C GLN A 631 16.04 -2.63 4.63
N SER A 632 17.05 -2.25 5.40
CA SER A 632 17.93 -1.14 5.08
C SER A 632 18.92 -1.49 3.96
N GLU A 633 19.53 -0.47 3.38
CA GLU A 633 20.83 -0.64 2.75
C GLU A 633 21.87 -1.09 3.79
N TRP A 634 23.00 -1.62 3.33
CA TRP A 634 24.12 -1.92 4.20
C TRP A 634 24.73 -0.63 4.79
N SER A 635 25.23 -0.72 6.02
CA SER A 635 26.03 0.33 6.65
C SER A 635 27.32 0.62 5.87
N ASN A 636 28.06 1.64 6.31
CA ASN A 636 29.48 1.76 6.00
C ASN A 636 30.23 0.46 6.41
N ILE A 637 31.35 0.20 5.75
CA ILE A 637 32.27 -0.89 6.10
C ILE A 637 33.28 -0.36 7.09
N GLU A 638 33.51 -1.11 8.15
CA GLU A 638 34.61 -0.90 9.09
C GLU A 638 35.62 -2.06 9.00
N THR A 639 36.84 -1.80 9.44
CA THR A 639 37.93 -2.79 9.43
C THR A 639 38.50 -2.94 10.82
N VAL A 640 38.79 -4.18 11.22
CA VAL A 640 39.46 -4.51 12.48
C VAL A 640 40.60 -5.47 12.23
N THR A 641 41.74 -5.24 12.90
CA THR A 641 42.86 -6.18 12.93
C THR A 641 42.95 -6.76 14.34
N LEU A 642 42.88 -8.07 14.47
CA LEU A 642 43.01 -8.76 15.75
C LEU A 642 44.46 -8.74 16.21
N PHE A 643 44.66 -8.87 17.52
CA PHE A 643 46.00 -9.01 18.09
C PHE A 643 46.66 -10.29 17.60
N ASP A 644 48.00 -10.28 17.53
CA ASP A 644 48.83 -11.45 17.30
C ASP A 644 49.73 -11.73 18.51
N ASN A 645 50.31 -12.90 18.59
CA ASN A 645 51.20 -13.32 19.71
C ASN A 645 52.48 -12.46 19.84
N GLY A 646 52.72 -11.46 18.97
CA GLY A 646 53.82 -10.52 19.04
C GLY A 646 53.47 -9.15 19.57
N THR A 647 52.16 -8.84 19.71
CA THR A 647 51.65 -7.58 20.24
C THR A 647 51.54 -7.68 21.77
N PRO A 648 51.89 -6.64 22.55
CA PRO A 648 51.65 -6.68 24.01
C PRO A 648 50.13 -6.75 24.26
N THR A 649 49.62 -7.94 24.48
CA THR A 649 48.23 -8.17 24.78
C THR A 649 47.98 -7.79 26.24
N HIS A 650 46.87 -7.10 26.53
CA HIS A 650 46.17 -7.37 27.78
C HIS A 650 45.81 -8.85 27.75
N ASP A 651 46.28 -9.58 28.73
CA ASP A 651 46.04 -11.01 28.90
C ASP A 651 44.59 -11.20 29.36
N TYR A 652 43.64 -11.26 28.37
CA TYR A 652 42.24 -11.53 28.66
C TYR A 652 42.02 -13.06 28.77
N THR A 653 41.95 -13.53 29.97
CA THR A 653 41.52 -14.91 30.25
C THR A 653 40.02 -14.90 30.50
N LEU A 654 39.23 -15.59 29.69
CA LEU A 654 37.79 -15.69 29.87
C LEU A 654 37.51 -16.25 31.29
N GLY A 655 36.71 -15.52 32.05
CA GLY A 655 36.42 -15.85 33.45
C GLY A 655 37.35 -15.18 34.48
N ASP A 656 38.47 -14.57 34.08
CA ASP A 656 39.37 -13.77 34.93
C ASP A 656 38.87 -12.33 34.99
N VAL A 657 37.82 -12.11 35.77
CA VAL A 657 37.04 -10.89 35.82
C VAL A 657 37.79 -9.74 36.50
N ASP A 658 38.66 -10.06 37.48
CA ASP A 658 39.43 -9.10 38.26
C ASP A 658 40.87 -8.92 37.76
N HIS A 659 41.28 -9.67 36.71
CA HIS A 659 42.63 -9.68 36.11
C HIS A 659 43.74 -10.10 37.11
N ASP A 660 43.44 -11.00 38.08
CA ASP A 660 44.48 -11.50 38.97
C ASP A 660 45.32 -12.66 38.33
N GLY A 661 44.98 -13.05 37.10
CA GLY A 661 45.60 -14.12 36.33
C GLY A 661 45.08 -15.52 36.70
N LYS A 662 43.95 -15.65 37.38
CA LYS A 662 43.34 -16.91 37.76
C LYS A 662 41.80 -16.80 37.64
N VAL A 663 41.18 -17.82 37.08
CA VAL A 663 39.72 -17.91 37.11
C VAL A 663 39.29 -18.67 38.38
N GLY A 664 38.53 -18.02 39.26
CA GLY A 664 38.13 -18.57 40.53
C GLY A 664 36.90 -17.96 41.16
N ILE A 665 36.65 -18.26 42.43
CA ILE A 665 35.48 -17.77 43.15
C ILE A 665 35.50 -16.25 43.37
N GLY A 666 36.69 -15.62 43.28
CA GLY A 666 36.86 -14.17 43.33
C GLY A 666 36.14 -13.51 42.20
N ASP A 667 36.35 -14.02 40.97
CA ASP A 667 35.75 -13.51 39.75
C ASP A 667 34.23 -13.60 39.78
N VAL A 668 33.67 -14.69 40.31
CA VAL A 668 32.23 -14.81 40.51
C VAL A 668 31.71 -13.73 41.45
N SER A 669 32.46 -13.42 42.50
CA SER A 669 32.08 -12.39 43.46
C SER A 669 32.12 -11.01 42.81
N ASP A 670 33.17 -10.70 42.04
CA ASP A 670 33.35 -9.42 41.39
C ASP A 670 32.30 -9.22 40.27
N LEU A 671 31.97 -10.26 39.51
CA LEU A 671 30.91 -10.25 38.52
C LEU A 671 29.54 -10.00 39.18
N VAL A 672 29.24 -10.65 40.29
CA VAL A 672 27.99 -10.43 41.04
C VAL A 672 27.94 -9.01 41.60
N ASP A 673 29.03 -8.50 42.15
CA ASP A 673 29.11 -7.13 42.68
C ASP A 673 28.95 -6.09 41.57
N TYR A 674 29.47 -6.36 40.37
CA TYR A 674 29.21 -5.53 39.19
C TYR A 674 27.72 -5.49 38.84
N LEU A 675 27.05 -6.64 38.75
CA LEU A 675 25.62 -6.73 38.43
C LEU A 675 24.73 -6.09 39.50
N LEU A 676 25.21 -6.03 40.75
CA LEU A 676 24.52 -5.33 41.84
C LEU A 676 24.83 -3.82 41.88
N GLY A 677 25.73 -3.34 41.02
CA GLY A 677 26.14 -1.93 40.97
C GLY A 677 27.11 -1.53 42.08
N ASN A 678 27.76 -2.49 42.76
CA ASN A 678 28.71 -2.25 43.84
C ASN A 678 30.16 -2.10 43.34
N ASN A 679 30.50 -2.70 42.20
CA ASN A 679 31.82 -2.65 41.57
C ASN A 679 31.63 -2.27 40.07
N ASN A 680 32.37 -1.28 39.58
CA ASN A 680 32.34 -0.84 38.18
C ASN A 680 33.67 -1.10 37.44
N GLU A 681 34.65 -1.73 38.09
CA GLU A 681 35.98 -1.96 37.54
C GLU A 681 36.19 -3.48 37.34
N ILE A 682 35.51 -4.05 36.35
CA ILE A 682 35.72 -5.46 35.94
C ILE A 682 36.06 -5.54 34.47
N CYS A 683 36.71 -6.63 34.08
CA CYS A 683 36.89 -6.96 32.66
C CYS A 683 35.58 -7.45 32.07
N LEU A 684 34.88 -6.62 31.36
CA LEU A 684 33.59 -6.98 30.74
C LEU A 684 33.72 -8.09 29.70
N ILE A 685 34.85 -8.16 28.99
CA ILE A 685 35.12 -9.23 28.02
C ILE A 685 35.37 -10.57 28.72
N CYS A 686 36.10 -10.53 29.84
CA CYS A 686 36.37 -11.72 30.65
C CYS A 686 35.10 -12.20 31.34
N ALA A 687 34.18 -11.28 31.63
CA ALA A 687 32.93 -11.52 32.34
C ALA A 687 31.80 -12.08 31.44
N ASP A 688 31.84 -11.80 30.12
CA ASP A 688 30.86 -12.29 29.13
C ASP A 688 31.17 -13.76 28.79
N MET A 689 30.69 -14.66 29.64
CA MET A 689 31.01 -16.09 29.57
C MET A 689 30.28 -16.82 28.44
N ASP A 690 29.03 -16.43 28.15
CA ASP A 690 28.23 -17.05 27.09
C ASP A 690 28.40 -16.38 25.73
N GLY A 691 29.03 -15.19 25.70
CA GLY A 691 29.37 -14.49 24.48
C GLY A 691 28.23 -13.76 23.81
N ASP A 692 27.17 -13.50 24.55
CA ASP A 692 26.02 -12.78 24.00
C ASP A 692 26.25 -11.26 23.96
N GLY A 693 27.37 -10.77 24.51
CA GLY A 693 27.77 -9.37 24.59
C GLY A 693 27.10 -8.58 25.71
N ILE A 694 26.35 -9.23 26.58
CA ILE A 694 25.70 -8.63 27.74
C ILE A 694 26.21 -9.33 28.99
N VAL A 695 26.91 -8.62 29.86
CA VAL A 695 27.29 -9.18 31.15
C VAL A 695 26.05 -9.26 32.05
N GLY A 696 25.57 -10.45 32.34
CA GLY A 696 24.33 -10.74 33.03
C GLY A 696 24.38 -11.92 34.01
N ILE A 697 23.21 -12.33 34.49
CA ILE A 697 23.13 -13.47 35.43
C ILE A 697 23.47 -14.81 34.75
N GLY A 698 23.33 -14.89 33.41
CA GLY A 698 23.74 -16.03 32.61
C GLY A 698 25.25 -16.31 32.78
N ASP A 699 26.05 -15.24 32.62
CA ASP A 699 27.52 -15.33 32.75
C ASP A 699 27.98 -15.76 34.13
N VAL A 700 27.29 -15.34 35.19
CA VAL A 700 27.56 -15.82 36.55
C VAL A 700 27.39 -17.33 36.61
N SER A 701 26.33 -17.87 36.00
CA SER A 701 26.06 -19.30 35.96
C SER A 701 27.13 -20.04 35.15
N ASP A 702 27.49 -19.53 33.98
CA ASP A 702 28.47 -20.13 33.10
C ASP A 702 29.89 -20.04 33.68
N LEU A 703 30.24 -18.96 34.38
CA LEU A 703 31.50 -18.83 35.10
C LEU A 703 31.59 -19.83 36.26
N ILE A 704 30.49 -20.02 37.00
CA ILE A 704 30.44 -21.05 38.05
C ILE A 704 30.63 -22.45 37.46
N ASP A 705 29.95 -22.75 36.37
CA ASP A 705 30.06 -24.04 35.68
C ASP A 705 31.47 -24.25 35.11
N PHE A 706 32.11 -23.20 34.61
CA PHE A 706 33.49 -23.23 34.13
C PHE A 706 34.50 -23.55 35.26
N ILE A 707 34.30 -22.98 36.45
CA ILE A 707 35.16 -23.22 37.62
C ILE A 707 34.97 -24.62 38.21
N LEU A 708 33.77 -25.19 38.09
CA LEU A 708 33.42 -26.50 38.64
C LEU A 708 33.79 -27.67 37.75
N ASN A 709 34.04 -27.45 36.46
CA ASN A 709 34.44 -28.49 35.49
C ASN A 709 35.95 -28.48 35.21
#